data_8698c8240e34ba89519b908f0badeddc
#
_entry.id   8698c8240e34ba89519b908f0badeddc
#
_cell.length_a   1.000
_cell.length_b   1.000
_cell.length_c   1.000
_cell.angle_alpha   90.00
_cell.angle_beta   90.00
_cell.angle_gamma   90.00
#
_symmetry.space_group_name_H-M   'P 1'
#
loop_
_entity.id
_entity.type
_entity.pdbx_description
1 polymer ?
#
loop_
_entity_poly.entity_id
_entity_poly.type
_entity_poly.pdbx_seq_one_letter_code
_entity_poly.pdbx_strand_id
1 'polypeptide(L)'
;MKTGCCLQLNTPLSLLAVLVSSALAMPKSAYADEFSYPQLRHSQTDFGGAGLIQMPSARMMPEGELSLAVTNNDDYIHYAVSLQLFPWLETTVRYTQVHELLYSSDASFSGDTKYTDKSIDAKLRLWEESYWMPEIALGLRDVGGTGLFDGEYLVASKNFGSLDFTLGMGWGYLGNRANLTGDKSKTPDCGRDDSYGGKGGMFDLGRMFTGCTALFGGVEYQTPFEPLRLKVEYDGNDYRSDFPVTRGKNSMPVDTPWNFGVVYALSDWADLRLSYERGNTFTAGLTLGTNVAALTPTWVDSPAPTYQATRSKTELSDEEWQLLTQELARVAGYQPVEVYKEQDSVVIKGTQVKYRDREQAEQRAATLIANTGINARTYRIIETGEDQPLTETRLNSAAFKRIADHDYPDAKLDDAKRKGNPSPINGAFKAEQIERWSFGFAPVLQQSLGGSEDFYLYAIGVNANARYKAGDHWLFSGTVYGNLTDNYDKYNYTVPPDGTDLKRVRTLSRQYFDETIRVNNLQLTYFDQFGQFYGQAYAGYLETMFAGVGSEILYRPLGKNWAIGIDGNYVKQRDPSSTFGLYQQERQYDPQTGRYYRVQTGTVTGHATLYWQPQFWSLLDNTLLKFSAGRYLTEDVGFTIDFSKQFASGVIAGAFATKTDLSAEEFGEGSFSKGFYISIPLDLMTIRPSTERVNISWLPLQRDGGQMLGRQYTLFDMTDARSPWFTRPIDPLSK
;
A
#
# COMPACT_ATOMS: atom_id res chain seq x y z
N MET A 1 -20.30 -35.12 -31.91
CA MET A 1 -21.05 -34.61 -30.76
C MET A 1 -20.13 -34.52 -29.54
N LYS A 2 -19.57 -33.37 -29.32
CA LYS A 2 -18.82 -33.01 -28.10
C LYS A 2 -19.16 -31.55 -27.83
N THR A 3 -20.08 -31.35 -26.91
CA THR A 3 -20.41 -30.03 -26.35
C THR A 3 -19.43 -29.77 -25.22
N GLY A 4 -18.43 -28.99 -25.49
CA GLY A 4 -17.57 -28.37 -24.49
C GLY A 4 -18.17 -27.04 -24.05
N CYS A 5 -18.59 -26.95 -22.82
CA CYS A 5 -19.03 -25.72 -22.18
C CYS A 5 -17.77 -24.96 -21.72
N CYS A 6 -17.32 -24.00 -22.52
CA CYS A 6 -16.33 -23.01 -22.09
C CYS A 6 -17.03 -21.91 -21.30
N LEU A 7 -16.92 -21.94 -19.99
CA LEU A 7 -17.14 -20.75 -19.16
C LEU A 7 -15.99 -19.77 -19.44
N GLN A 8 -16.26 -18.77 -20.28
CA GLN A 8 -15.39 -17.60 -20.41
C GLN A 8 -15.55 -16.75 -19.14
N LEU A 9 -14.64 -16.89 -18.21
CA LEU A 9 -14.44 -15.97 -17.09
C LEU A 9 -13.67 -14.72 -17.59
N ASN A 10 -14.38 -13.86 -18.29
CA ASN A 10 -13.86 -12.59 -18.77
C ASN A 10 -14.37 -11.44 -17.90
N THR A 11 -13.92 -11.36 -16.64
CA THR A 11 -14.08 -10.12 -15.86
C THR A 11 -12.96 -10.02 -14.82
N PRO A 12 -12.28 -8.88 -14.72
CA PRO A 12 -11.23 -8.62 -13.70
C PRO A 12 -11.76 -8.65 -12.26
N LEU A 13 -13.08 -8.64 -12.08
CA LEU A 13 -13.74 -8.72 -10.77
C LEU A 13 -13.53 -10.07 -10.05
N SER A 14 -13.29 -11.16 -10.75
CA SER A 14 -13.21 -12.48 -10.11
C SER A 14 -11.95 -12.69 -9.28
N LEU A 15 -10.83 -12.07 -9.66
CA LEU A 15 -9.57 -12.22 -8.91
C LEU A 15 -9.51 -11.31 -7.68
N LEU A 16 -10.05 -10.09 -7.78
CA LEU A 16 -10.17 -9.19 -6.63
C LEU A 16 -11.14 -9.78 -5.59
N ALA A 17 -12.23 -10.41 -6.03
CA ALA A 17 -13.19 -11.07 -5.16
C ALA A 17 -12.58 -12.27 -4.40
N VAL A 18 -11.64 -13.00 -5.00
CA VAL A 18 -10.97 -14.15 -4.34
C VAL A 18 -9.98 -13.67 -3.27
N LEU A 19 -9.24 -12.58 -3.51
CA LEU A 19 -8.34 -12.00 -2.51
C LEU A 19 -9.08 -11.36 -1.34
N VAL A 20 -10.23 -10.75 -1.60
CA VAL A 20 -11.09 -10.14 -0.56
C VAL A 20 -11.88 -11.19 0.21
N SER A 21 -12.34 -12.26 -0.44
CA SER A 21 -13.14 -13.30 0.22
C SER A 21 -12.36 -14.16 1.23
N SER A 22 -11.05 -14.29 1.08
CA SER A 22 -10.21 -14.98 2.08
C SER A 22 -9.97 -14.15 3.35
N ALA A 23 -10.06 -12.82 3.28
CA ALA A 23 -9.93 -11.92 4.44
C ALA A 23 -11.26 -11.68 5.19
N LEU A 24 -12.40 -12.08 4.60
CA LEU A 24 -13.74 -11.71 5.08
C LEU A 24 -14.47 -12.80 5.87
N ALA A 25 -13.84 -13.95 6.13
CA ALA A 25 -14.50 -15.07 6.80
C ALA A 25 -14.38 -15.04 8.33
N MET A 26 -14.69 -13.92 8.99
CA MET A 26 -14.72 -13.86 10.46
C MET A 26 -16.13 -13.50 10.97
N PRO A 27 -16.72 -14.32 11.86
CA PRO A 27 -17.97 -13.96 12.51
C PRO A 27 -17.72 -12.87 13.55
N LYS A 28 -18.27 -11.68 13.35
CA LYS A 28 -18.47 -10.73 14.43
C LYS A 28 -19.60 -11.22 15.34
N SER A 29 -19.33 -11.40 16.62
CA SER A 29 -20.38 -11.59 17.62
C SER A 29 -21.18 -10.29 17.76
N ALA A 30 -22.36 -10.26 17.22
CA ALA A 30 -23.31 -9.17 17.42
C ALA A 30 -23.90 -9.28 18.83
N TYR A 31 -23.59 -8.33 19.69
CA TYR A 31 -24.44 -8.00 20.84
C TYR A 31 -25.47 -6.99 20.35
N ALA A 32 -26.67 -7.46 20.07
CA ALA A 32 -27.81 -6.59 19.80
C ALA A 32 -28.39 -6.12 21.14
N ASP A 33 -28.38 -4.81 21.36
CA ASP A 33 -29.18 -4.18 22.38
C ASP A 33 -30.64 -4.16 21.88
N GLU A 34 -31.54 -4.84 22.55
CA GLU A 34 -32.90 -5.22 22.09
C GLU A 34 -33.85 -4.03 21.84
N PHE A 35 -33.44 -2.76 22.08
CA PHE A 35 -34.26 -1.56 21.96
C PHE A 35 -33.62 -0.33 21.32
N SER A 36 -32.43 -0.46 20.69
CA SER A 36 -31.82 0.67 19.98
C SER A 36 -32.27 0.73 18.53
N TYR A 37 -32.66 1.91 18.06
CA TYR A 37 -32.89 2.17 16.65
C TYR A 37 -31.59 1.90 15.89
N PRO A 38 -31.62 1.26 14.69
CA PRO A 38 -30.41 0.99 13.93
C PRO A 38 -29.57 2.26 13.75
N GLN A 39 -28.30 2.21 14.08
CA GLN A 39 -27.41 3.34 13.85
C GLN A 39 -27.21 3.55 12.36
N LEU A 40 -27.21 4.81 11.93
CA LEU A 40 -26.95 5.17 10.55
C LEU A 40 -25.54 4.74 10.15
N ARG A 41 -25.46 3.82 9.18
CA ARG A 41 -24.19 3.45 8.53
C ARG A 41 -24.00 4.37 7.33
N HIS A 42 -22.86 5.04 7.27
CA HIS A 42 -22.54 5.86 6.10
C HIS A 42 -22.30 4.98 4.88
N SER A 43 -22.76 5.44 3.71
CA SER A 43 -22.57 4.75 2.44
C SER A 43 -21.84 5.63 1.45
N GLN A 44 -21.36 5.01 0.36
CA GLN A 44 -20.58 5.69 -0.65
C GLN A 44 -21.44 6.35 -1.73
N THR A 45 -20.86 7.37 -2.37
CA THR A 45 -21.37 7.94 -3.63
C THR A 45 -21.07 7.01 -4.82
N ASP A 46 -21.58 7.33 -5.99
CA ASP A 46 -21.23 6.63 -7.23
C ASP A 46 -19.77 6.85 -7.64
N PHE A 47 -19.16 7.92 -7.17
CA PHE A 47 -17.75 8.23 -7.38
C PHE A 47 -16.82 7.59 -6.34
N GLY A 48 -17.34 6.87 -5.34
CA GLY A 48 -16.61 6.43 -4.14
C GLY A 48 -16.57 7.54 -3.07
N GLY A 49 -16.08 7.20 -1.88
CA GLY A 49 -16.10 8.08 -0.73
C GLY A 49 -17.48 8.23 -0.10
N ALA A 50 -17.53 8.62 1.18
CA ALA A 50 -18.80 8.77 1.90
C ALA A 50 -19.63 9.95 1.37
N GLY A 51 -20.93 9.68 1.09
CA GLY A 51 -21.82 10.71 0.60
C GLY A 51 -23.23 10.23 0.23
N LEU A 52 -23.93 11.07 -0.50
CA LEU A 52 -25.30 10.81 -0.96
C LEU A 52 -25.28 9.86 -2.19
N ILE A 53 -25.74 10.31 -3.35
CA ILE A 53 -25.73 9.55 -4.62
C ILE A 53 -24.56 10.01 -5.49
N GLN A 54 -24.64 11.22 -6.05
CA GLN A 54 -23.59 11.87 -6.82
C GLN A 54 -22.74 12.85 -5.96
N MET A 55 -23.36 13.44 -4.95
CA MET A 55 -22.82 14.53 -4.14
C MET A 55 -22.22 14.00 -2.84
N PRO A 56 -21.06 14.57 -2.43
CA PRO A 56 -20.42 14.20 -1.19
C PRO A 56 -21.18 14.66 0.06
N SER A 57 -20.98 14.00 1.18
CA SER A 57 -21.37 14.45 2.51
C SER A 57 -20.15 14.82 3.35
N ALA A 58 -20.37 15.45 4.52
CA ALA A 58 -19.28 15.70 5.47
C ALA A 58 -18.83 14.43 6.21
N ARG A 59 -19.58 13.35 6.09
CA ARG A 59 -19.38 12.11 6.85
C ARG A 59 -18.05 11.44 6.52
N MET A 60 -17.42 10.91 7.58
CA MET A 60 -16.19 10.10 7.50
C MET A 60 -16.49 8.67 7.89
N MET A 61 -15.83 7.72 7.24
CA MET A 61 -15.82 6.34 7.66
C MET A 61 -14.92 6.14 8.89
N PRO A 62 -15.01 5.01 9.61
CA PRO A 62 -14.02 4.67 10.63
C PRO A 62 -12.60 4.62 10.05
N GLU A 63 -11.60 5.05 10.85
CA GLU A 63 -10.18 4.94 10.43
C GLU A 63 -9.84 3.50 10.01
N GLY A 64 -9.18 3.37 8.87
CA GLY A 64 -8.83 2.08 8.27
C GLY A 64 -9.94 1.44 7.44
N GLU A 65 -11.08 2.08 7.26
CA GLU A 65 -12.10 1.55 6.35
C GLU A 65 -11.60 1.64 4.91
N LEU A 66 -11.41 0.47 4.30
CA LEU A 66 -11.04 0.29 2.90
C LEU A 66 -12.26 -0.21 2.14
N SER A 67 -12.63 0.47 1.06
CA SER A 67 -13.78 0.09 0.25
C SER A 67 -13.41 0.01 -1.22
N LEU A 68 -13.96 -0.99 -1.90
CA LEU A 68 -13.91 -1.19 -3.33
C LEU A 68 -15.31 -1.02 -3.89
N ALA A 69 -15.51 -0.10 -4.79
CA ALA A 69 -16.82 0.16 -5.38
C ALA A 69 -16.80 0.06 -6.90
N VAL A 70 -17.85 -0.48 -7.45
CA VAL A 70 -18.14 -0.44 -8.89
C VAL A 70 -19.53 0.13 -9.06
N THR A 71 -19.66 1.15 -9.90
CA THR A 71 -20.94 1.78 -10.23
C THR A 71 -21.09 1.90 -11.73
N ASN A 72 -22.25 1.56 -12.27
CA ASN A 72 -22.51 1.57 -13.70
C ASN A 72 -23.87 2.21 -14.00
N ASN A 73 -23.87 3.07 -15.01
CA ASN A 73 -25.08 3.63 -15.63
C ASN A 73 -24.93 3.67 -17.15
N ASP A 74 -25.81 4.39 -17.84
CA ASP A 74 -25.82 4.48 -19.32
C ASP A 74 -24.56 5.17 -19.87
N ASP A 75 -23.95 6.10 -19.11
CA ASP A 75 -22.87 6.95 -19.60
C ASP A 75 -21.48 6.50 -19.11
N TYR A 76 -21.42 5.96 -17.87
CA TYR A 76 -20.17 5.69 -17.15
C TYR A 76 -20.15 4.35 -16.43
N ILE A 77 -18.95 3.82 -16.30
CA ILE A 77 -18.64 2.83 -15.27
C ILE A 77 -17.49 3.37 -14.40
N HIS A 78 -17.72 3.46 -13.08
CA HIS A 78 -16.74 3.90 -12.10
C HIS A 78 -16.19 2.72 -11.33
N TYR A 79 -14.88 2.66 -11.17
CA TYR A 79 -14.17 1.74 -10.30
C TYR A 79 -13.45 2.59 -9.25
N ALA A 80 -13.85 2.51 -8.01
CA ALA A 80 -13.29 3.33 -6.92
C ALA A 80 -12.68 2.48 -5.81
N VAL A 81 -11.57 2.94 -5.28
CA VAL A 81 -10.93 2.45 -4.06
C VAL A 81 -10.87 3.61 -3.09
N SER A 82 -11.63 3.51 -2.00
CA SER A 82 -11.67 4.55 -0.96
C SER A 82 -11.05 4.04 0.32
N LEU A 83 -10.27 4.87 0.99
CA LEU A 83 -9.61 4.57 2.26
C LEU A 83 -9.78 5.73 3.23
N GLN A 84 -10.32 5.44 4.41
CA GLN A 84 -10.25 6.37 5.54
C GLN A 84 -8.86 6.30 6.17
N LEU A 85 -7.96 7.16 5.70
CA LEU A 85 -6.54 7.13 6.06
C LEU A 85 -6.29 7.60 7.49
N PHE A 86 -7.00 8.65 7.90
CA PHE A 86 -7.05 9.18 9.28
C PHE A 86 -8.49 9.48 9.65
N PRO A 87 -8.81 9.65 10.92
CA PRO A 87 -10.17 10.05 11.32
C PRO A 87 -10.66 11.34 10.63
N TRP A 88 -9.75 12.17 10.12
CA TRP A 88 -10.00 13.47 9.49
C TRP A 88 -9.70 13.49 7.97
N LEU A 89 -9.17 12.42 7.37
CA LEU A 89 -8.80 12.35 5.96
C LEU A 89 -9.31 11.08 5.29
N GLU A 90 -10.24 11.25 4.37
CA GLU A 90 -10.66 10.23 3.41
C GLU A 90 -9.96 10.47 2.06
N THR A 91 -9.51 9.40 1.42
CA THR A 91 -8.90 9.43 0.09
C THR A 91 -9.59 8.43 -0.83
N THR A 92 -9.82 8.80 -2.08
CA THR A 92 -10.40 7.90 -3.09
C THR A 92 -9.57 7.97 -4.36
N VAL A 93 -9.25 6.80 -4.90
CA VAL A 93 -8.68 6.65 -6.24
C VAL A 93 -9.74 6.02 -7.11
N ARG A 94 -10.04 6.66 -8.25
CA ARG A 94 -11.09 6.22 -9.14
C ARG A 94 -10.58 6.12 -10.57
N TYR A 95 -11.03 5.07 -11.26
CA TYR A 95 -11.00 4.96 -12.71
C TYR A 95 -12.43 5.02 -13.24
N THR A 96 -12.66 5.91 -14.20
CA THR A 96 -13.96 6.04 -14.86
C THR A 96 -13.83 5.76 -16.34
N GLN A 97 -14.57 4.78 -16.83
CA GLN A 97 -14.68 4.49 -18.25
C GLN A 97 -15.93 5.16 -18.83
N VAL A 98 -15.77 5.86 -19.95
CA VAL A 98 -16.88 6.51 -20.68
C VAL A 98 -17.37 5.56 -21.76
N HIS A 99 -18.66 5.16 -21.70
CA HIS A 99 -19.19 4.07 -22.52
C HIS A 99 -19.09 4.33 -24.02
N GLU A 100 -19.51 5.49 -24.51
CA GLU A 100 -19.63 5.80 -25.92
C GLU A 100 -18.43 6.54 -26.52
N LEU A 101 -17.35 6.71 -25.72
CA LEU A 101 -16.17 7.45 -26.16
C LEU A 101 -14.98 6.51 -26.29
N LEU A 102 -14.33 6.45 -27.46
CA LEU A 102 -13.11 5.71 -27.66
C LEU A 102 -11.89 6.49 -27.11
N TYR A 103 -10.88 5.75 -26.67
CA TYR A 103 -9.62 6.35 -26.20
C TYR A 103 -8.94 7.16 -27.32
N SER A 104 -8.91 6.63 -28.53
CA SER A 104 -8.43 7.30 -29.73
C SER A 104 -9.39 7.06 -30.90
N SER A 105 -9.44 8.01 -31.83
CA SER A 105 -10.11 7.82 -33.11
C SER A 105 -9.34 6.90 -34.05
N ASP A 106 -8.08 6.64 -33.78
CA ASP A 106 -7.25 5.70 -34.55
C ASP A 106 -7.35 4.28 -33.95
N ALA A 107 -8.12 3.44 -34.62
CA ALA A 107 -8.32 2.06 -34.22
C ALA A 107 -7.04 1.21 -34.27
N SER A 108 -6.02 1.63 -35.05
CA SER A 108 -4.70 0.95 -35.02
C SER A 108 -3.92 1.24 -33.76
N PHE A 109 -4.23 2.31 -33.05
CA PHE A 109 -3.58 2.71 -31.81
C PHE A 109 -4.25 2.13 -30.55
N SER A 110 -5.56 2.24 -30.44
CA SER A 110 -6.30 1.86 -29.23
C SER A 110 -7.39 0.81 -29.42
N GLY A 111 -7.58 0.31 -30.67
CA GLY A 111 -8.64 -0.64 -30.96
C GLY A 111 -10.01 -0.08 -30.62
N ASP A 112 -10.79 -0.84 -29.86
CA ASP A 112 -12.10 -0.50 -29.33
C ASP A 112 -12.06 -0.07 -27.85
N THR A 113 -10.84 0.19 -27.31
CA THR A 113 -10.65 0.63 -25.92
C THR A 113 -11.38 1.95 -25.68
N LYS A 114 -12.19 1.97 -24.61
CA LYS A 114 -12.95 3.15 -24.22
C LYS A 114 -12.06 4.18 -23.54
N TYR A 115 -12.46 5.44 -23.60
CA TYR A 115 -11.81 6.52 -22.87
C TYR A 115 -11.90 6.26 -21.36
N THR A 116 -10.76 6.39 -20.67
CA THR A 116 -10.66 6.16 -19.24
C THR A 116 -10.10 7.37 -18.54
N ASP A 117 -10.85 7.91 -17.60
CA ASP A 117 -10.43 8.95 -16.67
C ASP A 117 -9.77 8.36 -15.44
N LYS A 118 -8.77 9.06 -14.89
CA LYS A 118 -8.04 8.70 -13.67
C LYS A 118 -8.16 9.82 -12.67
N SER A 119 -8.69 9.55 -11.50
CA SER A 119 -9.05 10.55 -10.51
C SER A 119 -8.49 10.20 -9.15
N ILE A 120 -8.05 11.21 -8.42
CA ILE A 120 -7.68 11.13 -7.00
C ILE A 120 -8.50 12.19 -6.27
N ASP A 121 -9.26 11.75 -5.28
CA ASP A 121 -10.09 12.61 -4.45
C ASP A 121 -9.54 12.64 -3.01
N ALA A 122 -9.68 13.77 -2.34
CA ALA A 122 -9.36 13.94 -0.93
C ALA A 122 -10.46 14.72 -0.22
N LYS A 123 -10.89 14.23 0.95
CA LYS A 123 -11.87 14.92 1.80
C LYS A 123 -11.31 15.08 3.22
N LEU A 124 -11.29 16.32 3.70
CA LEU A 124 -10.76 16.73 4.98
C LEU A 124 -11.90 17.12 5.92
N ARG A 125 -12.05 16.46 7.06
CA ARG A 125 -12.93 16.87 8.12
C ARG A 125 -12.33 18.08 8.84
N LEU A 126 -13.03 19.21 8.77
CA LEU A 126 -12.66 20.45 9.46
C LEU A 126 -13.24 20.52 10.86
N TRP A 127 -14.45 19.96 11.04
CA TRP A 127 -15.17 20.00 12.30
C TRP A 127 -15.97 18.71 12.49
N GLU A 128 -15.88 18.12 13.66
CA GLU A 128 -16.64 16.93 14.04
C GLU A 128 -18.06 17.30 14.51
N GLU A 129 -19.05 16.47 14.19
CA GLU A 129 -20.41 16.70 14.64
C GLU A 129 -20.50 16.73 16.16
N SER A 130 -21.23 17.72 16.69
CA SER A 130 -21.62 17.80 18.10
C SER A 130 -23.11 18.00 18.21
N TYR A 131 -23.64 18.08 19.42
CA TYR A 131 -25.07 18.30 19.63
C TYR A 131 -25.59 19.51 18.85
N TRP A 132 -24.87 20.64 18.84
CA TRP A 132 -25.27 21.88 18.18
C TRP A 132 -24.68 22.09 16.79
N MET A 133 -23.45 21.61 16.58
CA MET A 133 -22.71 21.88 15.35
C MET A 133 -22.79 20.68 14.38
N PRO A 134 -22.97 20.93 13.08
CA PRO A 134 -22.85 19.89 12.07
C PRO A 134 -21.40 19.43 11.94
N GLU A 135 -21.19 18.26 11.40
CA GLU A 135 -19.89 17.87 10.83
C GLU A 135 -19.62 18.74 9.59
N ILE A 136 -18.39 19.24 9.44
CA ILE A 136 -18.00 20.09 8.31
C ILE A 136 -16.77 19.48 7.64
N ALA A 137 -16.82 19.32 6.33
CA ALA A 137 -15.72 18.83 5.52
C ALA A 137 -15.45 19.70 4.29
N LEU A 138 -14.18 19.78 3.93
CA LEU A 138 -13.69 20.35 2.68
C LEU A 138 -13.19 19.22 1.80
N GLY A 139 -13.54 19.21 0.52
CA GLY A 139 -13.07 18.17 -0.37
C GLY A 139 -12.62 18.69 -1.73
N LEU A 140 -11.74 17.90 -2.33
CA LEU A 140 -11.19 18.09 -3.66
C LEU A 140 -11.48 16.82 -4.44
N ARG A 141 -12.25 16.91 -5.51
CA ARG A 141 -12.54 15.82 -6.44
C ARG A 141 -11.64 15.93 -7.65
N ASP A 142 -11.07 14.82 -8.09
CA ASP A 142 -10.19 14.70 -9.27
C ASP A 142 -8.98 15.64 -9.26
N VAL A 143 -8.40 15.83 -8.06
CA VAL A 143 -7.18 16.62 -7.88
C VAL A 143 -5.96 15.77 -8.28
N GLY A 144 -5.20 16.18 -9.28
CA GLY A 144 -4.05 15.40 -9.79
C GLY A 144 -4.40 14.21 -10.68
N GLY A 145 -5.64 14.09 -11.12
CA GLY A 145 -6.11 13.17 -12.15
C GLY A 145 -6.09 13.77 -13.56
N THR A 146 -7.00 13.32 -14.44
CA THR A 146 -7.17 13.86 -15.80
C THR A 146 -8.10 15.06 -15.84
N GLY A 147 -8.78 15.39 -14.73
CA GLY A 147 -9.61 16.57 -14.56
C GLY A 147 -10.99 16.51 -15.21
N LEU A 148 -11.50 15.31 -15.53
CA LEU A 148 -12.83 15.15 -16.11
C LEU A 148 -13.95 15.53 -15.13
N PHE A 149 -13.76 15.24 -13.86
CA PHE A 149 -14.72 15.46 -12.78
C PHE A 149 -14.20 16.46 -11.73
N ASP A 150 -13.30 17.34 -12.14
CA ASP A 150 -12.63 18.24 -11.22
C ASP A 150 -13.60 19.20 -10.55
N GLY A 151 -13.51 19.27 -9.23
CA GLY A 151 -14.35 20.15 -8.43
C GLY A 151 -13.96 20.17 -6.96
N GLU A 152 -14.27 21.27 -6.34
CA GLU A 152 -14.08 21.47 -4.91
C GLU A 152 -15.44 21.63 -4.23
N TYR A 153 -15.48 21.36 -2.93
CA TYR A 153 -16.69 21.53 -2.16
C TYR A 153 -16.42 21.82 -0.70
N LEU A 154 -17.34 22.57 -0.11
CA LEU A 154 -17.51 22.71 1.33
C LEU A 154 -18.87 22.14 1.69
N VAL A 155 -18.93 21.21 2.64
CA VAL A 155 -20.15 20.49 2.97
C VAL A 155 -20.34 20.37 4.46
N ALA A 156 -21.58 20.44 4.93
CA ALA A 156 -22.00 20.22 6.29
C ALA A 156 -23.02 19.10 6.36
N SER A 157 -22.92 18.21 7.35
CA SER A 157 -23.87 17.13 7.59
C SER A 157 -24.30 17.11 9.05
N LYS A 158 -25.63 16.89 9.29
CA LYS A 158 -26.20 16.86 10.62
C LYS A 158 -27.21 15.73 10.77
N ASN A 159 -26.98 14.89 11.75
CA ASN A 159 -27.89 13.80 12.08
C ASN A 159 -28.99 14.21 13.01
N PHE A 160 -30.22 13.77 12.71
CA PHE A 160 -31.40 13.89 13.56
C PHE A 160 -32.11 12.54 13.65
N GLY A 161 -31.67 11.71 14.57
CA GLY A 161 -32.19 10.33 14.73
C GLY A 161 -31.89 9.45 13.52
N SER A 162 -32.91 9.04 12.78
CA SER A 162 -32.78 8.20 11.59
C SER A 162 -32.55 8.98 10.28
N LEU A 163 -32.55 10.32 10.36
CA LEU A 163 -32.36 11.20 9.19
C LEU A 163 -31.01 11.88 9.29
N ASP A 164 -30.25 11.83 8.21
CA ASP A 164 -28.97 12.53 8.06
C ASP A 164 -29.07 13.56 6.93
N PHE A 165 -29.01 14.84 7.32
CA PHE A 165 -29.12 15.96 6.39
C PHE A 165 -27.74 16.42 5.95
N THR A 166 -27.59 16.66 4.66
CA THR A 166 -26.38 17.21 4.07
C THR A 166 -26.71 18.45 3.26
N LEU A 167 -25.92 19.52 3.42
CA LEU A 167 -25.95 20.73 2.63
C LEU A 167 -24.52 21.13 2.27
N GLY A 168 -24.25 21.34 1.00
CA GLY A 168 -22.94 21.71 0.49
C GLY A 168 -23.01 22.81 -0.56
N MET A 169 -21.84 23.37 -0.82
CA MET A 169 -21.56 24.31 -1.90
C MET A 169 -20.39 23.75 -2.70
N GLY A 170 -20.57 23.61 -4.01
CA GLY A 170 -19.59 23.03 -4.92
C GLY A 170 -19.13 24.02 -6.00
N TRP A 171 -17.92 23.83 -6.46
CA TRP A 171 -17.28 24.49 -7.61
C TRP A 171 -16.95 23.45 -8.67
N GLY A 172 -16.71 23.91 -9.91
CA GLY A 172 -16.41 23.03 -11.03
C GLY A 172 -17.54 22.05 -11.31
N TYR A 173 -17.20 20.76 -11.47
CA TYR A 173 -18.17 19.69 -11.74
C TYR A 173 -19.33 19.66 -10.74
N LEU A 174 -19.06 19.95 -9.47
CA LEU A 174 -20.06 19.94 -8.38
C LEU A 174 -20.91 21.22 -8.34
N GLY A 175 -20.59 22.22 -9.14
CA GLY A 175 -21.21 23.55 -9.10
C GLY A 175 -21.79 24.07 -10.42
N ASN A 176 -21.81 23.27 -11.47
CA ASN A 176 -22.18 23.71 -12.84
C ASN A 176 -23.65 24.13 -12.99
N ARG A 177 -24.56 23.67 -12.13
CA ARG A 177 -26.01 23.96 -12.24
C ARG A 177 -26.37 25.41 -12.03
N ALA A 178 -25.59 26.15 -11.25
CA ALA A 178 -25.90 27.53 -10.88
C ALA A 178 -24.62 28.39 -10.82
N ASN A 179 -24.81 29.70 -10.66
CA ASN A 179 -23.70 30.62 -10.44
C ASN A 179 -24.02 31.57 -9.28
N LEU A 180 -23.87 31.09 -8.06
CA LEU A 180 -24.14 31.85 -6.83
C LEU A 180 -23.12 32.96 -6.58
N THR A 181 -21.92 32.85 -7.09
CA THR A 181 -20.86 33.87 -6.92
C THR A 181 -21.00 35.04 -7.88
N GLY A 182 -21.97 35.00 -8.80
CA GLY A 182 -22.25 36.09 -9.73
C GLY A 182 -21.27 36.22 -10.89
N ASP A 183 -20.34 35.31 -11.03
CA ASP A 183 -19.47 35.24 -12.20
C ASP A 183 -20.32 34.89 -13.42
N LYS A 184 -20.33 35.79 -14.41
CA LYS A 184 -21.08 35.63 -15.66
C LYS A 184 -20.25 34.96 -16.74
N SER A 185 -19.20 34.28 -16.38
CA SER A 185 -18.34 33.67 -17.34
C SER A 185 -19.06 32.58 -18.12
N LYS A 186 -18.52 32.29 -19.25
CA LYS A 186 -19.14 31.57 -20.35
C LYS A 186 -19.25 30.07 -20.02
N THR A 187 -20.39 29.54 -20.34
CA THR A 187 -20.59 28.08 -20.42
C THR A 187 -19.69 27.47 -21.52
N PRO A 188 -19.30 26.18 -21.39
CA PRO A 188 -19.74 25.23 -20.35
C PRO A 188 -18.97 25.32 -19.02
N ASP A 189 -17.75 25.84 -19.01
CA ASP A 189 -16.82 25.69 -17.86
C ASP A 189 -16.88 26.84 -16.84
N CYS A 190 -17.84 27.75 -17.00
CA CYS A 190 -18.05 28.89 -16.10
C CYS A 190 -16.78 29.70 -15.79
N GLY A 191 -15.86 29.80 -16.76
CA GLY A 191 -14.61 30.53 -16.61
C GLY A 191 -13.48 29.79 -15.87
N ARG A 192 -13.64 28.52 -15.59
CA ARG A 192 -12.48 27.69 -15.27
C ARG A 192 -11.61 27.57 -16.51
N ASP A 193 -10.29 27.64 -16.30
CA ASP A 193 -9.33 27.44 -17.37
C ASP A 193 -9.38 25.98 -17.86
N ASP A 194 -9.71 25.77 -19.13
CA ASP A 194 -9.78 24.46 -19.79
C ASP A 194 -8.42 23.96 -20.30
N SER A 195 -7.32 24.74 -20.07
CA SER A 195 -5.95 24.32 -20.38
C SER A 195 -5.52 23.03 -19.66
N TYR A 196 -6.25 22.65 -18.62
CA TYR A 196 -6.07 21.42 -17.85
C TYR A 196 -6.54 20.15 -18.61
N GLY A 197 -7.44 20.30 -19.53
CA GLY A 197 -8.07 19.17 -20.22
C GLY A 197 -7.09 18.29 -21.01
N GLY A 198 -6.85 17.06 -20.54
CA GLY A 198 -6.10 16.03 -21.26
C GLY A 198 -4.59 15.96 -21.01
N LYS A 199 -4.04 16.80 -20.13
CA LYS A 199 -2.60 16.74 -19.73
C LYS A 199 -2.37 16.04 -18.40
N GLY A 200 -3.15 15.06 -18.03
CA GLY A 200 -3.21 14.33 -16.77
C GLY A 200 -2.09 14.58 -15.75
N GLY A 201 -2.47 14.75 -14.48
CA GLY A 201 -1.50 14.80 -13.38
C GLY A 201 -0.82 16.15 -13.11
N MET A 202 -1.47 17.26 -13.44
CA MET A 202 -1.02 18.59 -13.02
C MET A 202 -1.83 19.05 -11.79
N PHE A 203 -1.13 19.63 -10.81
CA PHE A 203 -1.77 20.39 -9.74
C PHE A 203 -1.85 21.86 -10.13
N ASP A 204 -3.05 22.36 -10.39
CA ASP A 204 -3.29 23.78 -10.64
C ASP A 204 -4.04 24.41 -9.47
N LEU A 205 -3.28 24.97 -8.52
CA LEU A 205 -3.85 25.67 -7.37
C LEU A 205 -4.63 26.94 -7.76
N GLY A 206 -4.32 27.55 -8.91
CA GLY A 206 -4.98 28.75 -9.41
C GLY A 206 -6.40 28.50 -9.90
N ARG A 207 -6.71 27.25 -10.25
CA ARG A 207 -8.01 26.80 -10.72
C ARG A 207 -8.98 26.47 -9.58
N MET A 208 -8.45 26.14 -8.38
CA MET A 208 -9.27 25.71 -7.25
C MET A 208 -10.20 26.84 -6.76
N PHE A 209 -11.44 26.47 -6.42
CA PHE A 209 -12.50 27.35 -5.94
C PHE A 209 -12.86 28.47 -6.93
N THR A 210 -12.68 28.23 -8.22
CA THR A 210 -13.02 29.16 -9.30
C THR A 210 -14.16 28.61 -10.16
N GLY A 211 -14.78 29.49 -10.96
CA GLY A 211 -15.86 29.15 -11.89
C GLY A 211 -17.26 29.18 -11.26
N CYS A 212 -18.18 28.44 -11.87
CA CYS A 212 -19.56 28.35 -11.36
C CYS A 212 -19.63 27.70 -9.98
N THR A 213 -20.58 28.15 -9.19
CA THR A 213 -20.82 27.68 -7.82
C THR A 213 -22.30 27.37 -7.64
N ALA A 214 -22.63 26.16 -7.19
CA ALA A 214 -23.98 25.75 -6.88
C ALA A 214 -24.11 25.18 -5.46
N LEU A 215 -25.30 25.24 -4.92
CA LEU A 215 -25.68 24.46 -3.75
C LEU A 215 -26.09 23.06 -4.17
N PHE A 216 -25.75 22.10 -3.34
CA PHE A 216 -26.21 20.73 -3.42
C PHE A 216 -26.57 20.21 -2.03
N GLY A 217 -27.25 19.11 -1.94
CA GLY A 217 -27.54 18.51 -0.64
C GLY A 217 -28.59 17.43 -0.72
N GLY A 218 -28.98 16.91 0.43
CA GLY A 218 -29.95 15.85 0.48
C GLY A 218 -30.16 15.27 1.88
N VAL A 219 -30.83 14.14 1.89
CA VAL A 219 -31.16 13.41 3.13
C VAL A 219 -30.95 11.93 2.91
N GLU A 220 -30.28 11.29 3.84
CA GLU A 220 -30.22 9.84 3.98
C GLU A 220 -31.11 9.41 5.15
N TYR A 221 -31.98 8.43 4.91
CA TYR A 221 -32.90 7.89 5.89
C TYR A 221 -32.58 6.44 6.20
N GLN A 222 -32.19 6.15 7.43
CA GLN A 222 -32.11 4.79 7.95
C GLN A 222 -33.50 4.30 8.27
N THR A 223 -34.00 3.30 7.51
CA THR A 223 -35.32 2.72 7.80
C THR A 223 -35.29 1.85 9.05
N PRO A 224 -36.45 1.53 9.67
CA PRO A 224 -36.49 0.56 10.75
C PRO A 224 -36.04 -0.85 10.35
N PHE A 225 -36.01 -1.16 9.07
CA PHE A 225 -35.40 -2.38 8.52
C PHE A 225 -33.91 -2.12 8.30
N GLU A 226 -33.10 -2.60 9.22
CA GLU A 226 -31.66 -2.30 9.34
C GLU A 226 -30.87 -2.33 8.00
N PRO A 227 -31.05 -3.34 7.12
CA PRO A 227 -30.30 -3.38 5.88
C PRO A 227 -30.67 -2.27 4.87
N LEU A 228 -31.80 -1.58 5.04
CA LEU A 228 -32.35 -0.68 4.03
C LEU A 228 -32.20 0.79 4.41
N ARG A 229 -31.59 1.57 3.50
CA ARG A 229 -31.46 3.03 3.60
C ARG A 229 -32.02 3.68 2.32
N LEU A 230 -32.60 4.84 2.47
CA LEU A 230 -33.14 5.62 1.36
C LEU A 230 -32.41 6.96 1.27
N LYS A 231 -32.19 7.43 0.06
CA LYS A 231 -31.53 8.70 -0.24
C LYS A 231 -32.35 9.57 -1.15
N VAL A 232 -32.38 10.85 -0.86
CA VAL A 232 -32.90 11.91 -1.74
C VAL A 232 -31.84 12.98 -1.85
N GLU A 233 -31.48 13.36 -3.05
CA GLU A 233 -30.41 14.30 -3.33
C GLU A 233 -30.85 15.38 -4.32
N TYR A 234 -30.42 16.61 -4.07
CA TYR A 234 -30.43 17.69 -5.04
C TYR A 234 -29.02 17.86 -5.59
N ASP A 235 -28.87 17.64 -6.88
CA ASP A 235 -27.60 17.59 -7.60
C ASP A 235 -27.14 18.98 -8.02
N GLY A 236 -25.86 19.31 -7.76
CA GLY A 236 -25.22 20.57 -8.14
C GLY A 236 -24.66 20.60 -9.57
N ASN A 237 -24.67 19.46 -10.29
CA ASN A 237 -24.19 19.36 -11.66
C ASN A 237 -25.34 19.46 -12.70
N ASP A 238 -25.10 20.02 -13.87
CA ASP A 238 -26.04 20.08 -14.98
C ASP A 238 -25.64 19.21 -16.19
N TYR A 239 -24.51 18.51 -16.08
CA TYR A 239 -23.98 17.53 -17.05
C TYR A 239 -23.64 18.07 -18.44
N ARG A 240 -23.65 19.41 -18.65
CA ARG A 240 -23.35 20.01 -19.96
C ARG A 240 -21.90 19.96 -20.36
N SER A 241 -21.02 19.92 -19.37
CA SER A 241 -19.55 19.84 -19.55
C SER A 241 -19.03 18.41 -19.57
N ASP A 242 -19.89 17.41 -19.39
CA ASP A 242 -19.51 16.00 -19.37
C ASP A 242 -18.96 15.53 -20.73
N PHE A 243 -17.99 14.61 -20.72
CA PHE A 243 -17.33 14.14 -21.94
C PHE A 243 -18.23 13.44 -22.94
N PRO A 244 -19.26 12.66 -22.55
CA PRO A 244 -20.25 12.19 -23.54
C PRO A 244 -20.89 13.31 -24.32
N VAL A 245 -21.09 14.50 -23.72
CA VAL A 245 -21.67 15.68 -24.36
C VAL A 245 -20.64 16.47 -25.16
N THR A 246 -19.49 16.78 -24.54
CA THR A 246 -18.50 17.70 -25.13
C THR A 246 -17.60 17.03 -26.17
N ARG A 247 -17.25 15.77 -26.00
CA ARG A 247 -16.40 14.98 -26.91
C ARG A 247 -17.12 13.85 -27.60
N GLY A 248 -18.14 13.27 -26.97
CA GLY A 248 -19.10 12.36 -27.61
C GLY A 248 -20.11 13.12 -28.47
N LYS A 249 -21.06 12.41 -29.00
CA LYS A 249 -22.20 13.00 -29.69
C LYS A 249 -23.49 12.76 -28.92
N ASN A 250 -23.37 12.39 -27.65
CA ASN A 250 -24.48 12.04 -26.79
C ASN A 250 -25.00 13.29 -26.08
N SER A 251 -26.27 13.30 -25.75
CA SER A 251 -26.86 14.29 -24.86
C SER A 251 -27.09 13.64 -23.50
N MET A 252 -26.79 14.37 -22.44
CA MET A 252 -27.12 13.97 -21.07
C MET A 252 -28.20 14.92 -20.52
N PRO A 253 -29.47 14.73 -20.93
CA PRO A 253 -30.56 15.62 -20.50
C PRO A 253 -30.82 15.47 -19.02
N VAL A 254 -31.24 16.58 -18.38
CA VAL A 254 -31.62 16.61 -16.99
C VAL A 254 -33.09 16.98 -16.91
N ASP A 255 -33.96 16.00 -16.67
CA ASP A 255 -35.38 16.21 -16.54
C ASP A 255 -35.76 16.77 -15.16
N THR A 256 -34.95 16.39 -14.13
CA THR A 256 -35.06 16.92 -12.77
C THR A 256 -33.69 16.95 -12.09
N PRO A 257 -33.42 17.95 -11.20
CA PRO A 257 -32.21 17.97 -10.39
C PRO A 257 -32.26 17.03 -9.18
N TRP A 258 -33.37 16.33 -8.99
CA TRP A 258 -33.55 15.43 -7.85
C TRP A 258 -33.17 13.99 -8.24
N ASN A 259 -32.29 13.40 -7.43
CA ASN A 259 -31.90 12.00 -7.51
C ASN A 259 -32.50 11.23 -6.32
N PHE A 260 -32.87 9.98 -6.57
CA PHE A 260 -33.46 9.09 -5.56
C PHE A 260 -32.64 7.81 -5.52
N GLY A 261 -32.27 7.36 -4.32
CA GLY A 261 -31.41 6.20 -4.13
C GLY A 261 -31.90 5.25 -3.05
N VAL A 262 -31.53 4.01 -3.21
CA VAL A 262 -31.73 2.92 -2.27
C VAL A 262 -30.39 2.25 -2.03
N VAL A 263 -30.04 2.05 -0.76
CA VAL A 263 -28.85 1.28 -0.36
C VAL A 263 -29.32 0.09 0.45
N TYR A 264 -28.93 -1.09 0.04
CA TYR A 264 -29.25 -2.34 0.70
C TYR A 264 -27.95 -3.03 1.16
N ALA A 265 -27.78 -3.16 2.46
CA ALA A 265 -26.67 -3.88 3.06
C ALA A 265 -26.87 -5.40 2.85
N LEU A 266 -26.12 -6.00 1.94
CA LEU A 266 -26.11 -7.44 1.72
C LEU A 266 -25.45 -8.19 2.88
N SER A 267 -24.49 -7.54 3.52
CA SER A 267 -23.74 -8.00 4.68
C SER A 267 -23.01 -6.83 5.34
N ASP A 268 -22.30 -7.08 6.43
CA ASP A 268 -21.45 -6.04 7.07
C ASP A 268 -20.34 -5.48 6.18
N TRP A 269 -20.00 -6.20 5.12
CA TRP A 269 -18.90 -5.88 4.20
C TRP A 269 -19.35 -5.61 2.75
N ALA A 270 -20.67 -5.64 2.45
CA ALA A 270 -21.17 -5.46 1.09
C ALA A 270 -22.48 -4.68 1.07
N ASP A 271 -22.52 -3.59 0.30
CA ASP A 271 -23.69 -2.75 0.04
C ASP A 271 -24.05 -2.79 -1.46
N LEU A 272 -25.32 -3.05 -1.78
CA LEU A 272 -25.91 -2.85 -3.09
C LEU A 272 -26.55 -1.45 -3.12
N ARG A 273 -26.23 -0.67 -4.15
CA ARG A 273 -26.78 0.68 -4.37
C ARG A 273 -27.56 0.71 -5.68
N LEU A 274 -28.73 1.29 -5.64
CA LEU A 274 -29.58 1.53 -6.81
C LEU A 274 -30.07 2.97 -6.76
N SER A 275 -29.96 3.70 -7.85
CA SER A 275 -30.45 5.08 -7.92
C SER A 275 -31.16 5.38 -9.23
N TYR A 276 -31.99 6.42 -9.18
CA TYR A 276 -32.65 7.03 -10.33
C TYR A 276 -32.26 8.50 -10.36
N GLU A 277 -31.52 8.88 -11.37
CA GLU A 277 -30.79 10.13 -11.45
C GLU A 277 -31.26 10.96 -12.63
N ARG A 278 -31.16 12.28 -12.50
CA ARG A 278 -31.51 13.23 -13.55
C ARG A 278 -32.97 13.11 -14.06
N GLY A 279 -33.78 12.23 -13.46
CA GLY A 279 -35.15 11.91 -13.90
C GLY A 279 -35.26 10.97 -15.10
N ASN A 280 -34.15 10.40 -15.57
CA ASN A 280 -34.13 9.55 -16.77
C ASN A 280 -33.07 8.44 -16.75
N THR A 281 -32.16 8.38 -15.74
CA THR A 281 -31.03 7.44 -15.74
C THR A 281 -31.09 6.50 -14.53
N PHE A 282 -30.98 5.20 -14.76
CA PHE A 282 -30.80 4.21 -13.69
C PHE A 282 -29.32 3.92 -13.49
N THR A 283 -28.92 3.92 -12.22
CA THR A 283 -27.56 3.57 -11.80
C THR A 283 -27.60 2.40 -10.83
N ALA A 284 -26.66 1.48 -10.97
CA ALA A 284 -26.46 0.35 -10.06
C ALA A 284 -25.01 0.32 -9.58
N GLY A 285 -24.80 0.12 -8.29
CA GLY A 285 -23.47 0.04 -7.69
C GLY A 285 -23.36 -1.07 -6.65
N LEU A 286 -22.18 -1.63 -6.57
CA LEU A 286 -21.78 -2.57 -5.51
C LEU A 286 -20.55 -2.01 -4.79
N THR A 287 -20.61 -1.98 -3.47
CA THR A 287 -19.49 -1.62 -2.62
C THR A 287 -19.10 -2.79 -1.73
N LEU A 288 -17.82 -3.11 -1.70
CA LEU A 288 -17.23 -4.08 -0.77
C LEU A 288 -16.31 -3.32 0.18
N GLY A 289 -16.47 -3.52 1.47
CA GLY A 289 -15.71 -2.79 2.49
C GLY A 289 -15.15 -3.69 3.58
N THR A 290 -14.02 -3.30 4.13
CA THR A 290 -13.41 -3.94 5.29
C THR A 290 -12.59 -2.93 6.07
N ASN A 291 -12.57 -3.03 7.40
CA ASN A 291 -11.72 -2.18 8.20
C ASN A 291 -10.34 -2.83 8.38
N VAL A 292 -9.34 -2.33 7.65
CA VAL A 292 -7.98 -2.86 7.72
C VAL A 292 -7.29 -2.57 9.05
N ALA A 293 -7.73 -1.59 9.82
CA ALA A 293 -7.19 -1.29 11.15
C ALA A 293 -7.66 -2.30 12.20
N ALA A 294 -8.85 -2.91 11.98
CA ALA A 294 -9.48 -3.85 12.92
C ALA A 294 -9.13 -5.33 12.62
N LEU A 295 -8.32 -5.60 11.61
CA LEU A 295 -7.91 -6.96 11.28
C LEU A 295 -7.09 -7.56 12.43
N THR A 296 -7.44 -8.78 12.83
CA THR A 296 -6.74 -9.54 13.87
C THR A 296 -6.24 -10.87 13.31
N PRO A 297 -5.06 -11.32 13.70
CA PRO A 297 -4.53 -12.59 13.24
C PRO A 297 -5.26 -13.78 13.89
N THR A 298 -5.41 -14.86 13.14
CA THR A 298 -5.96 -16.13 13.60
C THR A 298 -4.90 -17.21 13.56
N TRP A 299 -3.94 -17.15 14.47
CA TRP A 299 -2.81 -18.07 14.44
C TRP A 299 -3.13 -19.42 15.06
N VAL A 300 -2.62 -20.47 14.44
CA VAL A 300 -2.42 -21.79 15.05
C VAL A 300 -0.93 -21.89 15.40
N ASP A 301 -0.60 -21.56 16.64
CA ASP A 301 0.78 -21.53 17.12
C ASP A 301 0.96 -22.35 18.40
N SER A 302 2.20 -22.69 18.72
CA SER A 302 2.54 -23.30 19.99
C SER A 302 2.16 -22.38 21.15
N PRO A 303 1.53 -22.88 22.20
CA PRO A 303 1.24 -22.05 23.38
C PRO A 303 2.49 -21.38 23.92
N ALA A 304 2.32 -20.23 24.55
CA ALA A 304 3.42 -19.57 25.22
C ALA A 304 4.00 -20.50 26.29
N PRO A 305 5.33 -20.66 26.39
CA PRO A 305 5.92 -21.48 27.42
C PRO A 305 5.64 -20.85 28.78
N THR A 306 5.17 -21.67 29.74
CA THR A 306 4.99 -21.24 31.12
C THR A 306 6.29 -21.43 31.89
N TYR A 307 6.58 -20.48 32.77
CA TYR A 307 7.73 -20.60 33.66
C TYR A 307 7.53 -21.77 34.66
N GLN A 308 8.57 -22.55 34.81
CA GLN A 308 8.62 -23.64 35.79
C GLN A 308 9.89 -23.51 36.60
N ALA A 309 9.75 -23.38 37.92
CA ALA A 309 10.88 -23.32 38.81
C ALA A 309 11.68 -24.63 38.77
N THR A 310 12.83 -24.60 38.13
CA THR A 310 13.73 -25.76 37.99
C THR A 310 14.93 -25.65 38.93
N ARG A 311 15.56 -26.81 39.27
CA ARG A 311 16.78 -26.84 40.08
C ARG A 311 17.89 -26.04 39.38
N SER A 312 18.58 -25.17 40.14
CA SER A 312 19.69 -24.38 39.64
C SER A 312 20.82 -25.27 39.13
N LYS A 313 21.33 -24.97 37.92
CA LYS A 313 22.49 -25.62 37.29
C LYS A 313 23.57 -24.59 37.01
N THR A 314 24.79 -24.96 37.24
CA THR A 314 25.97 -24.12 36.91
C THR A 314 26.30 -24.20 35.42
N GLU A 315 26.08 -25.35 34.81
CA GLU A 315 26.32 -25.62 33.39
C GLU A 315 25.25 -26.56 32.85
N LEU A 316 24.96 -26.48 31.54
CA LEU A 316 24.08 -27.39 30.81
C LEU A 316 24.95 -28.37 30.00
N SER A 317 24.40 -29.56 29.72
CA SER A 317 25.03 -30.48 28.77
C SER A 317 24.91 -29.93 27.32
N ASP A 318 25.74 -30.45 26.45
CA ASP A 318 25.67 -30.08 25.02
C ASP A 318 24.27 -30.40 24.40
N GLU A 319 23.65 -31.47 24.83
CA GLU A 319 22.28 -31.84 24.41
C GLU A 319 21.25 -30.81 24.90
N GLU A 320 21.37 -30.33 26.13
CA GLU A 320 20.50 -29.30 26.71
C GLU A 320 20.66 -27.94 26.00
N TRP A 321 21.88 -27.57 25.61
CA TRP A 321 22.14 -26.39 24.81
C TRP A 321 21.53 -26.49 23.43
N GLN A 322 21.69 -27.65 22.78
CA GLN A 322 21.08 -27.90 21.47
C GLN A 322 19.55 -27.85 21.55
N LEU A 323 18.93 -28.45 22.56
CA LEU A 323 17.48 -28.42 22.77
C LEU A 323 16.99 -26.99 23.00
N LEU A 324 17.66 -26.22 23.85
CA LEU A 324 17.32 -24.80 24.07
C LEU A 324 17.37 -24.02 22.75
N THR A 325 18.41 -24.22 21.95
CA THR A 325 18.58 -23.52 20.68
C THR A 325 17.47 -23.87 19.70
N GLN A 326 17.07 -25.13 19.60
CA GLN A 326 15.93 -25.57 18.78
C GLN A 326 14.60 -24.96 19.25
N GLU A 327 14.39 -24.92 20.59
CA GLU A 327 13.17 -24.31 21.15
C GLU A 327 13.16 -22.78 20.95
N LEU A 328 14.30 -22.10 21.02
CA LEU A 328 14.41 -20.67 20.70
C LEU A 328 14.02 -20.39 19.25
N ALA A 329 14.42 -21.25 18.31
CA ALA A 329 14.00 -21.12 16.92
C ALA A 329 12.51 -21.42 16.75
N ARG A 330 12.04 -22.53 17.29
CA ARG A 330 10.66 -23.04 17.06
C ARG A 330 9.60 -22.23 17.82
N VAL A 331 9.83 -21.93 19.11
CA VAL A 331 8.83 -21.36 20.02
C VAL A 331 8.99 -19.86 20.18
N ALA A 332 10.23 -19.34 20.28
CA ALA A 332 10.48 -17.92 20.40
C ALA A 332 10.69 -17.23 19.04
N GLY A 333 10.92 -17.98 17.95
CA GLY A 333 10.98 -17.47 16.57
C GLY A 333 12.28 -16.77 16.20
N TYR A 334 13.39 -17.06 16.87
CA TYR A 334 14.72 -16.55 16.51
C TYR A 334 15.42 -17.52 15.55
N GLN A 335 15.50 -17.15 14.26
CA GLN A 335 16.12 -17.99 13.21
C GLN A 335 16.78 -17.13 12.13
N PRO A 336 18.12 -17.23 11.90
CA PRO A 336 19.07 -18.07 12.66
C PRO A 336 19.19 -17.67 14.12
N VAL A 337 19.73 -18.59 14.95
CA VAL A 337 20.02 -18.31 16.35
C VAL A 337 21.33 -18.97 16.80
N GLU A 338 22.13 -18.22 17.55
CA GLU A 338 23.36 -18.65 18.20
C GLU A 338 23.22 -18.41 19.71
N VAL A 339 23.71 -19.34 20.52
CA VAL A 339 23.66 -19.24 21.99
C VAL A 339 25.07 -19.26 22.56
N TYR A 340 25.33 -18.33 23.47
CA TYR A 340 26.63 -18.21 24.18
C TYR A 340 26.40 -18.17 25.67
N LYS A 341 27.41 -18.66 26.44
CA LYS A 341 27.44 -18.56 27.91
C LYS A 341 28.59 -17.67 28.34
N GLU A 342 28.26 -16.56 28.95
CA GLU A 342 29.21 -15.70 29.70
C GLU A 342 29.19 -16.08 31.19
N GLN A 343 30.08 -15.51 31.97
CA GLN A 343 30.17 -15.82 33.39
C GLN A 343 28.82 -15.67 34.12
N ASP A 344 28.16 -14.50 33.93
CA ASP A 344 26.90 -14.15 34.59
C ASP A 344 25.70 -14.01 33.62
N SER A 345 25.89 -14.33 32.35
CA SER A 345 24.84 -14.12 31.32
C SER A 345 24.68 -15.32 30.39
N VAL A 346 23.48 -15.52 29.92
CA VAL A 346 23.18 -16.30 28.69
C VAL A 346 22.88 -15.32 27.60
N VAL A 347 23.54 -15.45 26.43
CA VAL A 347 23.41 -14.56 25.31
C VAL A 347 22.76 -15.33 24.15
N ILE A 348 21.70 -14.78 23.59
CA ILE A 348 21.08 -15.23 22.35
C ILE A 348 21.37 -14.16 21.30
N LYS A 349 21.89 -14.56 20.14
CA LYS A 349 22.04 -13.73 18.95
C LYS A 349 21.22 -14.34 17.84
N GLY A 350 20.22 -13.60 17.28
CA GLY A 350 19.37 -14.17 16.26
C GLY A 350 18.41 -13.18 15.63
N THR A 351 17.84 -13.57 14.45
CA THR A 351 16.86 -12.79 13.72
C THR A 351 15.45 -13.23 14.09
N GLN A 352 14.58 -12.27 14.44
CA GLN A 352 13.18 -12.57 14.71
C GLN A 352 12.39 -12.71 13.39
N VAL A 353 11.86 -13.91 13.14
CA VAL A 353 11.11 -14.24 11.90
C VAL A 353 9.65 -14.54 12.14
N LYS A 354 9.22 -14.66 13.40
CA LYS A 354 7.91 -15.19 13.75
C LYS A 354 6.98 -14.12 14.33
N TYR A 355 7.42 -13.36 15.32
CA TYR A 355 6.57 -12.41 16.04
C TYR A 355 6.92 -10.98 15.68
N ARG A 356 5.92 -10.22 15.20
CA ARG A 356 6.02 -8.76 15.01
C ARG A 356 6.12 -8.04 16.35
N ASP A 357 5.45 -8.56 17.38
CA ASP A 357 5.59 -8.13 18.75
C ASP A 357 6.89 -8.68 19.35
N ARG A 358 7.87 -7.82 19.52
CA ARG A 358 9.19 -8.17 20.08
C ARG A 358 9.12 -8.53 21.55
N GLU A 359 8.18 -7.95 22.31
CA GLU A 359 8.01 -8.27 23.73
C GLU A 359 7.54 -9.71 23.91
N GLN A 360 6.62 -10.17 23.10
CA GLN A 360 6.18 -11.56 23.09
C GLN A 360 7.33 -12.53 22.78
N ALA A 361 8.18 -12.19 21.80
CA ALA A 361 9.34 -13.01 21.45
C ALA A 361 10.38 -13.06 22.59
N GLU A 362 10.69 -11.89 23.17
CA GLU A 362 11.63 -11.74 24.29
C GLU A 362 11.16 -12.51 25.54
N GLN A 363 9.87 -12.42 25.86
CA GLN A 363 9.26 -13.17 26.97
C GLN A 363 9.35 -14.67 26.74
N ARG A 364 9.02 -15.19 25.56
CA ARG A 364 9.14 -16.60 25.22
C ARG A 364 10.58 -17.08 25.35
N ALA A 365 11.55 -16.33 24.82
CA ALA A 365 12.96 -16.66 24.90
C ALA A 365 13.47 -16.68 26.34
N ALA A 366 13.12 -15.67 27.15
CA ALA A 366 13.51 -15.61 28.56
C ALA A 366 12.91 -16.76 29.37
N THR A 367 11.66 -17.14 29.11
CA THR A 367 11.01 -18.28 29.77
C THR A 367 11.72 -19.61 29.45
N LEU A 368 12.08 -19.81 28.16
CA LEU A 368 12.83 -21.00 27.76
C LEU A 368 14.18 -21.09 28.44
N ILE A 369 14.95 -19.98 28.55
CA ILE A 369 16.21 -19.95 29.26
C ILE A 369 15.99 -20.22 30.75
N ALA A 370 15.02 -19.57 31.38
CA ALA A 370 14.72 -19.74 32.80
C ALA A 370 14.36 -21.19 33.16
N ASN A 371 13.62 -21.88 32.29
CA ASN A 371 13.20 -23.27 32.48
C ASN A 371 14.34 -24.28 32.38
N THR A 372 15.47 -23.92 31.77
CA THR A 372 16.69 -24.79 31.84
C THR A 372 17.29 -24.91 33.23
N GLY A 373 16.99 -23.94 34.11
CA GLY A 373 17.59 -23.82 35.42
C GLY A 373 19.03 -23.27 35.43
N ILE A 374 19.59 -22.85 34.29
CA ILE A 374 20.94 -22.29 34.20
C ILE A 374 21.11 -21.08 35.12
N ASN A 375 22.19 -21.06 35.90
CA ASN A 375 22.49 -19.93 36.74
C ASN A 375 23.05 -18.77 35.90
N ALA A 376 22.24 -17.71 35.71
CA ALA A 376 22.64 -16.49 35.06
C ALA A 376 21.91 -15.31 35.70
N ARG A 377 22.62 -14.19 35.89
CA ARG A 377 22.01 -12.94 36.37
C ARG A 377 21.24 -12.20 35.31
N THR A 378 21.67 -12.34 34.05
CA THR A 378 21.12 -11.59 32.94
C THR A 378 20.91 -12.51 31.75
N TYR A 379 19.75 -12.37 31.10
CA TYR A 379 19.51 -12.89 29.76
C TYR A 379 19.70 -11.74 28.76
N ARG A 380 20.62 -11.94 27.82
CA ARG A 380 20.94 -10.97 26.77
C ARG A 380 20.37 -11.48 25.44
N ILE A 381 19.48 -10.73 24.83
CA ILE A 381 18.88 -11.06 23.55
C ILE A 381 19.36 -10.01 22.54
N ILE A 382 20.21 -10.41 21.61
CA ILE A 382 20.74 -9.59 20.54
C ILE A 382 19.96 -9.92 19.27
N GLU A 383 19.06 -9.00 18.87
CA GLU A 383 18.33 -9.14 17.61
C GLU A 383 19.21 -8.71 16.45
N THR A 384 19.22 -9.51 15.37
CA THR A 384 20.00 -9.27 14.16
C THR A 384 19.11 -9.04 12.94
N GLY A 385 19.66 -8.35 11.94
CA GLY A 385 19.12 -8.26 10.58
C GLY A 385 20.22 -8.65 9.60
N GLU A 386 20.02 -9.74 8.85
CA GLU A 386 21.05 -10.37 8.02
C GLU A 386 22.39 -10.54 8.75
N ASP A 387 22.31 -11.10 9.96
CA ASP A 387 23.40 -11.37 10.91
C ASP A 387 24.06 -10.12 11.52
N GLN A 388 23.70 -8.91 11.07
CA GLN A 388 24.20 -7.66 11.67
C GLN A 388 23.47 -7.38 13.00
N PRO A 389 24.16 -7.15 14.12
CA PRO A 389 23.52 -6.89 15.41
C PRO A 389 22.85 -5.52 15.41
N LEU A 390 21.55 -5.48 15.71
CA LEU A 390 20.71 -4.29 15.67
C LEU A 390 20.43 -3.73 17.06
N THR A 391 19.91 -4.56 17.95
CA THR A 391 19.52 -4.17 19.31
C THR A 391 19.91 -5.25 20.30
N GLU A 392 20.10 -4.86 21.55
CA GLU A 392 20.30 -5.78 22.67
C GLU A 392 19.25 -5.49 23.74
N THR A 393 18.45 -6.51 24.07
CA THR A 393 17.56 -6.52 25.22
C THR A 393 18.20 -7.32 26.35
N ARG A 394 18.38 -6.67 27.49
CA ARG A 394 18.92 -7.28 28.74
C ARG A 394 17.79 -7.46 29.72
N LEU A 395 17.56 -8.67 30.15
CA LEU A 395 16.57 -9.02 31.15
C LEU A 395 17.27 -9.48 32.43
N ASN A 396 16.96 -8.82 33.55
CA ASN A 396 17.38 -9.30 34.84
C ASN A 396 16.66 -10.60 35.19
N SER A 397 17.37 -11.71 35.36
CA SER A 397 16.76 -13.02 35.51
C SER A 397 15.91 -13.17 36.79
N ALA A 398 16.33 -12.54 37.90
CA ALA A 398 15.59 -12.58 39.16
C ALA A 398 14.26 -11.79 39.05
N ALA A 399 14.31 -10.59 38.48
CA ALA A 399 13.11 -9.79 38.23
C ALA A 399 12.19 -10.50 37.25
N PHE A 400 12.72 -11.06 36.15
CA PHE A 400 11.94 -11.81 35.18
C PHE A 400 11.19 -13.01 35.79
N LYS A 401 11.88 -13.79 36.64
CA LYS A 401 11.26 -14.94 37.34
C LYS A 401 10.11 -14.51 38.24
N ARG A 402 10.25 -13.41 38.97
CA ARG A 402 9.17 -12.84 39.78
C ARG A 402 7.97 -12.39 38.95
N ILE A 403 8.21 -11.81 37.77
CA ILE A 403 7.17 -11.45 36.80
C ILE A 403 6.47 -12.72 36.31
N ALA A 404 7.23 -13.72 35.91
CA ALA A 404 6.72 -14.98 35.39
C ALA A 404 5.93 -15.82 36.42
N ASP A 405 6.25 -15.67 37.70
CA ASP A 405 5.53 -16.27 38.85
C ASP A 405 4.32 -15.43 39.29
N HIS A 406 4.08 -14.27 38.69
CA HIS A 406 3.04 -13.33 39.11
C HIS A 406 3.13 -12.89 40.58
N ASP A 407 4.37 -12.69 41.07
CA ASP A 407 4.67 -12.35 42.49
C ASP A 407 4.04 -11.02 42.94
N TYR A 408 3.67 -10.13 42.02
CA TYR A 408 3.03 -8.84 42.31
C TYR A 408 2.05 -8.42 41.23
N PRO A 409 0.99 -7.63 41.58
CA PRO A 409 0.03 -7.11 40.63
C PRO A 409 0.69 -6.22 39.56
N ASP A 410 0.13 -6.20 38.34
CA ASP A 410 0.58 -5.39 37.19
C ASP A 410 2.05 -5.60 36.78
N ALA A 411 2.62 -6.77 37.09
CA ALA A 411 3.97 -7.15 36.69
C ALA A 411 4.11 -7.12 35.14
N LYS A 412 5.07 -6.32 34.64
CA LYS A 412 5.33 -6.17 33.20
C LYS A 412 6.76 -6.56 32.89
N LEU A 413 7.00 -7.05 31.67
CA LEU A 413 8.35 -7.40 31.22
C LEU A 413 9.31 -6.20 31.29
N ASP A 414 8.83 -5.01 31.09
CA ASP A 414 9.59 -3.77 31.20
C ASP A 414 10.24 -3.55 32.58
N ASP A 415 9.69 -4.11 33.64
CA ASP A 415 10.25 -4.04 34.99
C ASP A 415 11.63 -4.78 35.12
N ALA A 416 11.83 -5.79 34.27
CA ALA A 416 13.05 -6.56 34.20
C ALA A 416 13.96 -6.17 33.01
N LYS A 417 13.47 -5.34 32.08
CA LYS A 417 14.04 -5.15 30.75
C LYS A 417 14.80 -3.84 30.59
N ARG A 418 15.93 -3.90 29.89
CA ARG A 418 16.66 -2.74 29.38
C ARG A 418 17.07 -2.96 27.94
N LYS A 419 16.67 -2.07 27.05
CA LYS A 419 17.04 -2.10 25.64
C LYS A 419 18.19 -1.13 25.35
N GLY A 420 19.18 -1.56 24.57
CA GLY A 420 20.37 -0.77 24.26
C GLY A 420 21.04 -1.18 22.95
N ASN A 421 22.17 -0.52 22.65
CA ASN A 421 23.03 -0.96 21.56
C ASN A 421 23.68 -2.31 21.91
N PRO A 422 23.88 -3.18 20.90
CA PRO A 422 24.58 -4.45 21.11
C PRO A 422 25.98 -4.23 21.66
N SER A 423 26.35 -5.05 22.61
CA SER A 423 27.73 -5.10 23.19
C SER A 423 28.45 -6.37 22.73
N PRO A 424 29.78 -6.36 22.67
CA PRO A 424 30.55 -7.54 22.30
C PRO A 424 30.18 -8.77 23.15
N ILE A 425 30.19 -9.93 22.52
CA ILE A 425 29.97 -11.22 23.17
C ILE A 425 31.33 -11.75 23.59
N ASN A 426 31.53 -11.92 24.91
CA ASN A 426 32.77 -12.42 25.50
C ASN A 426 32.62 -13.82 26.12
N GLY A 427 31.56 -14.52 25.68
CA GLY A 427 31.20 -15.84 26.19
C GLY A 427 31.69 -16.99 25.33
N ALA A 428 31.64 -18.20 25.89
CA ALA A 428 31.87 -19.42 25.14
C ALA A 428 30.65 -19.72 24.26
N PHE A 429 30.89 -19.99 23.00
CA PHE A 429 29.87 -20.52 22.05
C PHE A 429 29.36 -21.87 22.58
N LYS A 430 28.04 -22.09 22.51
CA LYS A 430 27.40 -23.31 23.01
C LYS A 430 26.67 -24.09 21.92
N ALA A 431 25.82 -23.44 21.17
CA ALA A 431 25.03 -24.08 20.11
C ALA A 431 24.52 -23.07 19.10
N GLU A 432 24.18 -23.55 17.92
CA GLU A 432 23.54 -22.76 16.86
C GLU A 432 22.46 -23.54 16.14
N GLN A 433 21.50 -22.80 15.59
CA GLN A 433 20.51 -23.28 14.62
C GLN A 433 20.55 -22.32 13.45
N ILE A 434 21.33 -22.67 12.42
CA ILE A 434 21.53 -21.84 11.23
C ILE A 434 21.13 -22.63 9.98
N GLU A 435 20.19 -22.06 9.23
CA GLU A 435 19.86 -22.53 7.89
C GLU A 435 20.60 -21.67 6.88
N ARG A 436 21.68 -22.21 6.31
CA ARG A 436 22.49 -21.49 5.30
C ARG A 436 21.78 -21.40 3.95
N TRP A 437 20.92 -22.35 3.63
CA TRP A 437 20.09 -22.36 2.43
C TRP A 437 18.64 -22.14 2.81
N SER A 438 17.96 -21.24 2.09
CA SER A 438 16.52 -21.12 2.17
C SER A 438 15.92 -21.09 0.77
N PHE A 439 14.78 -21.77 0.60
CA PHE A 439 14.02 -21.83 -0.62
C PHE A 439 12.57 -21.48 -0.31
N GLY A 440 11.94 -20.73 -1.20
CA GLY A 440 10.56 -20.35 -1.03
C GLY A 440 9.86 -20.15 -2.37
N PHE A 441 8.54 -20.29 -2.35
CA PHE A 441 7.68 -19.96 -3.47
C PHE A 441 6.68 -18.91 -3.03
N ALA A 442 6.48 -17.89 -3.85
CA ALA A 442 5.52 -16.82 -3.58
C ALA A 442 4.67 -16.55 -4.83
N PRO A 443 3.34 -16.50 -4.70
CA PRO A 443 2.50 -16.03 -5.78
C PRO A 443 2.80 -14.55 -6.07
N VAL A 444 2.74 -14.18 -7.33
CA VAL A 444 3.00 -12.81 -7.79
C VAL A 444 1.90 -12.39 -8.73
N LEU A 445 1.35 -11.20 -8.48
CA LEU A 445 0.49 -10.47 -9.40
C LEU A 445 1.25 -9.24 -9.88
N GLN A 446 1.53 -9.19 -11.18
CA GLN A 446 1.99 -7.99 -11.86
C GLN A 446 0.79 -7.34 -12.52
N GLN A 447 0.64 -6.03 -12.38
CA GLN A 447 -0.53 -5.33 -12.88
C GLN A 447 -0.19 -3.93 -13.38
N SER A 448 -0.90 -3.53 -14.43
CA SER A 448 -0.88 -2.16 -14.96
C SER A 448 -2.31 -1.72 -15.25
N LEU A 449 -2.66 -0.51 -14.84
CA LEU A 449 -4.00 0.05 -14.96
C LEU A 449 -4.00 1.27 -15.88
N GLY A 450 -5.05 1.41 -16.66
CA GLY A 450 -5.32 2.61 -17.44
C GLY A 450 -4.41 2.82 -18.65
N GLY A 451 -3.96 1.73 -19.29
CA GLY A 451 -3.26 1.78 -20.56
C GLY A 451 -4.19 2.20 -21.72
N SER A 452 -3.58 2.64 -22.84
CA SER A 452 -4.30 2.99 -24.07
C SER A 452 -4.89 1.78 -24.80
N GLU A 453 -4.37 0.60 -24.52
CA GLU A 453 -4.67 -0.64 -25.25
C GLU A 453 -5.64 -1.54 -24.51
N ASP A 454 -5.58 -1.54 -23.19
CA ASP A 454 -6.55 -2.17 -22.31
C ASP A 454 -6.58 -1.45 -20.97
N PHE A 455 -7.74 -1.47 -20.32
CA PHE A 455 -7.92 -0.87 -18.99
C PHE A 455 -7.09 -1.57 -17.93
N TYR A 456 -7.00 -2.89 -17.96
CA TYR A 456 -6.31 -3.69 -16.97
C TYR A 456 -5.47 -4.78 -17.60
N LEU A 457 -4.16 -4.65 -17.48
CA LEU A 457 -3.21 -5.69 -17.86
C LEU A 457 -2.69 -6.38 -16.60
N TYR A 458 -2.63 -7.69 -16.63
CA TYR A 458 -2.15 -8.50 -15.51
C TYR A 458 -1.30 -9.68 -15.98
N ALA A 459 -0.39 -10.10 -15.11
CA ALA A 459 0.27 -11.40 -15.18
C ALA A 459 0.31 -12.02 -13.79
N ILE A 460 -0.19 -13.24 -13.68
CA ILE A 460 -0.17 -14.05 -12.47
C ILE A 460 0.90 -15.11 -12.65
N GLY A 461 1.77 -15.23 -11.67
CA GLY A 461 2.85 -16.20 -11.70
C GLY A 461 3.33 -16.60 -10.32
N VAL A 462 4.44 -17.31 -10.30
CA VAL A 462 5.10 -17.77 -9.08
C VAL A 462 6.57 -17.36 -9.13
N ASN A 463 7.04 -16.70 -8.08
CA ASN A 463 8.47 -16.53 -7.81
C ASN A 463 9.01 -17.74 -7.06
N ALA A 464 10.03 -18.37 -7.59
CA ALA A 464 10.89 -19.31 -6.88
C ALA A 464 12.11 -18.55 -6.37
N ASN A 465 12.25 -18.45 -5.06
CA ASN A 465 13.31 -17.71 -4.39
C ASN A 465 14.32 -18.67 -3.78
N ALA A 466 15.60 -18.38 -3.92
CA ALA A 466 16.67 -19.11 -3.27
C ALA A 466 17.65 -18.11 -2.62
N ARG A 467 18.11 -18.43 -1.41
CA ARG A 467 19.09 -17.63 -0.67
C ARG A 467 20.15 -18.57 -0.09
N TYR A 468 21.39 -18.11 -0.13
CA TYR A 468 22.53 -18.81 0.48
C TYR A 468 23.39 -17.82 1.27
N LYS A 469 23.54 -18.08 2.57
CA LYS A 469 24.40 -17.30 3.47
C LYS A 469 25.81 -17.91 3.52
N ALA A 470 26.80 -17.14 3.09
CA ALA A 470 28.20 -17.52 3.12
C ALA A 470 28.94 -16.76 4.23
N GLY A 471 28.79 -17.25 5.48
CA GLY A 471 29.26 -16.55 6.68
C GLY A 471 28.34 -15.39 7.07
N ASP A 472 28.86 -14.47 7.89
CA ASP A 472 28.06 -13.43 8.56
C ASP A 472 27.81 -12.18 7.71
N HIS A 473 28.49 -12.05 6.57
CA HIS A 473 28.47 -10.83 5.76
C HIS A 473 27.96 -11.04 4.34
N TRP A 474 28.05 -12.26 3.79
CA TRP A 474 27.76 -12.52 2.40
C TRP A 474 26.44 -13.24 2.20
N LEU A 475 25.60 -12.69 1.35
CA LEU A 475 24.33 -13.27 0.96
C LEU A 475 24.27 -13.37 -0.57
N PHE A 476 24.12 -14.59 -1.07
CA PHE A 476 23.74 -14.85 -2.44
C PHE A 476 22.23 -15.06 -2.53
N SER A 477 21.55 -14.35 -3.42
CA SER A 477 20.11 -14.45 -3.60
C SER A 477 19.74 -14.53 -5.08
N GLY A 478 18.68 -15.28 -5.37
CA GLY A 478 18.13 -15.40 -6.71
C GLY A 478 16.63 -15.59 -6.70
N THR A 479 15.96 -15.00 -7.68
CA THR A 479 14.53 -15.13 -7.91
C THR A 479 14.26 -15.45 -9.36
N VAL A 480 13.57 -16.57 -9.60
CA VAL A 480 13.09 -16.98 -10.91
C VAL A 480 11.58 -16.89 -10.92
N TYR A 481 11.03 -16.18 -11.88
CA TYR A 481 9.59 -16.05 -12.09
C TYR A 481 9.13 -17.05 -13.14
N GLY A 482 8.01 -17.73 -12.85
CA GLY A 482 7.27 -18.53 -13.80
C GLY A 482 5.88 -17.94 -14.01
N ASN A 483 5.52 -17.66 -15.26
CA ASN A 483 4.22 -17.16 -15.65
C ASN A 483 3.19 -18.29 -15.68
N LEU A 484 2.02 -18.07 -15.07
CA LEU A 484 0.88 -19.01 -15.09
C LEU A 484 -0.20 -18.56 -16.09
N THR A 485 -0.51 -17.27 -16.07
CA THR A 485 -1.52 -16.66 -16.96
C THR A 485 -1.35 -15.16 -17.00
N ASP A 486 -1.60 -14.57 -18.14
CA ASP A 486 -1.59 -13.11 -18.34
C ASP A 486 -2.58 -12.72 -19.45
N ASN A 487 -2.73 -11.42 -19.67
CA ASN A 487 -3.44 -10.82 -20.81
C ASN A 487 -2.57 -9.79 -21.53
N TYR A 488 -1.25 -9.92 -21.47
CA TYR A 488 -0.33 -9.00 -22.13
C TYR A 488 -0.30 -9.12 -23.65
N ASP A 489 -0.94 -10.16 -24.23
CA ASP A 489 -1.22 -10.29 -25.67
C ASP A 489 -2.08 -9.12 -26.21
N LYS A 490 -2.86 -8.47 -25.35
CA LYS A 490 -3.62 -7.26 -25.69
C LYS A 490 -2.76 -6.02 -25.87
N TYR A 491 -1.52 -6.05 -25.48
CA TYR A 491 -0.58 -4.95 -25.57
C TYR A 491 -0.06 -4.84 -27.03
N ASN A 492 -0.52 -3.87 -27.78
CA ASN A 492 -0.26 -3.78 -29.22
C ASN A 492 1.17 -3.35 -29.58
N TYR A 493 1.87 -2.67 -28.68
CA TYR A 493 3.19 -2.12 -28.95
C TYR A 493 4.25 -2.65 -27.99
N THR A 494 5.40 -3.05 -28.51
CA THR A 494 6.59 -3.33 -27.70
C THR A 494 7.22 -2.05 -27.17
N VAL A 495 7.07 -0.95 -27.92
CA VAL A 495 7.51 0.41 -27.57
C VAL A 495 6.35 1.39 -27.78
N PRO A 496 5.83 2.04 -26.73
CA PRO A 496 4.74 3.00 -26.87
C PRO A 496 5.10 4.12 -27.85
N PRO A 497 4.23 4.46 -28.81
CA PRO A 497 4.44 5.55 -29.77
C PRO A 497 4.09 6.92 -29.17
N ASP A 498 4.61 7.25 -27.99
CA ASP A 498 4.28 8.45 -27.21
C ASP A 498 5.07 9.71 -27.60
N GLY A 499 5.98 9.59 -28.57
CA GLY A 499 6.75 10.72 -29.10
C GLY A 499 7.92 11.19 -28.23
N THR A 500 8.15 10.61 -27.06
CA THR A 500 9.29 10.99 -26.20
C THR A 500 10.61 10.36 -26.67
N ASP A 501 11.73 11.11 -26.55
CA ASP A 501 13.09 10.63 -26.81
C ASP A 501 13.83 10.20 -25.52
N LEU A 502 13.12 10.06 -24.40
CA LEU A 502 13.69 9.54 -23.17
C LEU A 502 14.18 8.11 -23.34
N LYS A 503 15.19 7.75 -22.59
CA LYS A 503 15.61 6.34 -22.48
C LYS A 503 14.51 5.51 -21.85
N ARG A 504 14.16 4.41 -22.50
CA ARG A 504 13.08 3.51 -22.08
C ARG A 504 13.54 2.61 -20.94
N VAL A 505 13.20 2.95 -19.71
CA VAL A 505 13.64 2.25 -18.50
C VAL A 505 12.52 1.48 -17.79
N ARG A 506 11.25 1.78 -18.08
CA ARG A 506 10.08 1.07 -17.54
C ARG A 506 9.03 0.75 -18.60
N THR A 507 8.83 1.60 -19.59
CA THR A 507 7.83 1.38 -20.65
C THR A 507 8.12 0.18 -21.53
N LEU A 508 9.36 -0.36 -21.49
CA LEU A 508 9.72 -1.63 -22.13
C LEU A 508 9.37 -2.87 -21.30
N SER A 509 8.73 -2.74 -20.16
CA SER A 509 8.48 -3.86 -19.24
C SER A 509 7.81 -5.05 -19.90
N ARG A 510 6.91 -4.81 -20.86
CA ARG A 510 6.26 -5.87 -21.64
C ARG A 510 7.25 -6.83 -22.31
N GLN A 511 8.32 -6.32 -22.93
CA GLN A 511 9.33 -7.17 -23.60
C GLN A 511 9.96 -8.18 -22.64
N TYR A 512 9.98 -7.88 -21.34
CA TYR A 512 10.48 -8.79 -20.31
C TYR A 512 9.40 -9.73 -19.79
N PHE A 513 8.11 -9.40 -19.98
CA PHE A 513 6.99 -10.19 -19.45
C PHE A 513 6.51 -11.27 -20.42
N ASP A 514 6.85 -11.19 -21.70
CA ASP A 514 6.51 -12.22 -22.71
C ASP A 514 7.18 -13.58 -22.44
N GLU A 515 8.22 -13.63 -21.61
CA GLU A 515 8.94 -14.86 -21.25
C GLU A 515 8.19 -15.67 -20.20
N THR A 516 7.88 -16.95 -20.50
CA THR A 516 7.22 -17.87 -19.55
C THR A 516 8.05 -18.09 -18.28
N ILE A 517 9.38 -18.13 -18.40
CA ILE A 517 10.30 -18.27 -17.26
C ILE A 517 11.40 -17.21 -17.41
N ARG A 518 11.61 -16.40 -16.37
CA ARG A 518 12.66 -15.38 -16.37
C ARG A 518 13.37 -15.25 -15.04
N VAL A 519 14.63 -14.85 -15.09
CA VAL A 519 15.40 -14.48 -13.90
C VAL A 519 15.05 -13.05 -13.52
N ASN A 520 14.35 -12.85 -12.39
CA ASN A 520 14.02 -11.52 -11.88
C ASN A 520 15.19 -10.87 -11.14
N ASN A 521 15.92 -11.67 -10.36
CA ASN A 521 17.07 -11.21 -9.59
C ASN A 521 18.11 -12.34 -9.49
N LEU A 522 19.39 -11.99 -9.51
CA LEU A 522 20.49 -12.89 -9.19
C LEU A 522 21.65 -12.03 -8.68
N GLN A 523 21.85 -12.00 -7.38
CA GLN A 523 22.64 -10.97 -6.72
C GLN A 523 23.52 -11.55 -5.62
N LEU A 524 24.74 -11.06 -5.52
CA LEU A 524 25.63 -11.20 -4.38
C LEU A 524 25.61 -9.90 -3.58
N THR A 525 25.37 -9.98 -2.28
CA THR A 525 25.33 -8.82 -1.36
C THR A 525 26.28 -9.03 -0.20
N TYR A 526 27.03 -8.00 0.13
CA TYR A 526 27.87 -7.90 1.33
C TYR A 526 27.25 -6.91 2.31
N PHE A 527 27.12 -7.30 3.57
CA PHE A 527 26.61 -6.44 4.64
C PHE A 527 27.68 -6.21 5.70
N ASP A 528 27.73 -5.01 6.27
CA ASP A 528 28.60 -4.66 7.36
C ASP A 528 28.01 -3.57 8.23
N GLN A 529 28.53 -3.45 9.47
CA GLN A 529 28.07 -2.50 10.46
C GLN A 529 29.25 -1.84 11.19
N PHE A 530 29.17 -0.54 11.35
CA PHE A 530 30.09 0.23 12.18
C PHE A 530 29.31 1.15 13.13
N GLY A 531 29.16 0.73 14.37
CA GLY A 531 28.39 1.44 15.38
C GLY A 531 26.92 1.56 15.02
N GLN A 532 26.48 2.76 14.67
CA GLN A 532 25.09 3.04 14.23
C GLN A 532 24.98 3.22 12.72
N PHE A 533 26.07 3.01 11.99
CA PHE A 533 26.09 2.98 10.53
C PHE A 533 26.00 1.54 10.05
N TYR A 534 25.12 1.33 9.09
CA TYR A 534 24.92 0.08 8.38
C TYR A 534 25.33 0.26 6.94
N GLY A 535 25.95 -0.71 6.34
CA GLY A 535 26.41 -0.69 4.96
C GLY A 535 26.04 -1.94 4.20
N GLN A 536 25.77 -1.78 2.92
CA GLN A 536 25.70 -2.90 1.99
C GLN A 536 26.39 -2.55 0.67
N ALA A 537 26.94 -3.56 0.03
CA ALA A 537 27.42 -3.50 -1.35
C ALA A 537 26.89 -4.72 -2.10
N TYR A 538 26.46 -4.53 -3.33
CA TYR A 538 25.82 -5.59 -4.09
C TYR A 538 26.20 -5.55 -5.57
N ALA A 539 26.15 -6.71 -6.23
CA ALA A 539 26.43 -6.85 -7.64
C ALA A 539 25.63 -8.00 -8.24
N GLY A 540 25.21 -7.85 -9.49
CA GLY A 540 24.51 -8.88 -10.24
C GLY A 540 23.36 -8.36 -11.09
N TYR A 541 22.37 -9.22 -11.31
CA TYR A 541 21.08 -8.88 -11.91
C TYR A 541 20.17 -8.37 -10.78
N LEU A 542 20.11 -7.05 -10.63
CA LEU A 542 19.52 -6.40 -9.45
C LEU A 542 17.99 -6.43 -9.48
N GLU A 543 17.43 -6.35 -10.68
CA GLU A 543 15.99 -6.45 -10.93
C GLU A 543 15.73 -7.04 -12.33
N THR A 544 14.46 -7.22 -12.71
CA THR A 544 14.06 -7.79 -13.99
C THR A 544 14.71 -7.07 -15.19
N MET A 545 14.83 -5.74 -15.14
CA MET A 545 15.27 -4.91 -16.26
C MET A 545 16.72 -4.41 -16.15
N PHE A 546 17.36 -4.50 -14.98
CA PHE A 546 18.67 -3.91 -14.75
C PHE A 546 19.65 -4.84 -14.03
N ALA A 547 20.89 -4.80 -14.49
CA ALA A 547 22.04 -5.45 -13.85
C ALA A 547 23.11 -4.39 -13.56
N GLY A 548 23.93 -4.64 -12.54
CA GLY A 548 24.99 -3.71 -12.18
C GLY A 548 25.57 -3.94 -10.80
N VAL A 549 26.14 -2.87 -10.26
CA VAL A 549 26.74 -2.81 -8.93
C VAL A 549 26.21 -1.62 -8.17
N GLY A 550 26.12 -1.74 -6.86
CA GLY A 550 25.67 -0.63 -6.03
C GLY A 550 26.09 -0.78 -4.58
N SER A 551 25.86 0.28 -3.83
CA SER A 551 26.09 0.33 -2.38
C SER A 551 25.08 1.24 -1.72
N GLU A 552 24.85 1.00 -0.43
CA GLU A 552 24.04 1.84 0.43
C GLU A 552 24.70 1.96 1.80
N ILE A 553 24.62 3.13 2.41
CA ILE A 553 25.01 3.40 3.79
C ILE A 553 23.82 4.06 4.48
N LEU A 554 23.47 3.54 5.65
CA LEU A 554 22.39 4.06 6.49
C LEU A 554 22.91 4.41 7.88
N TYR A 555 22.64 5.61 8.34
CA TYR A 555 22.76 6.00 9.74
C TYR A 555 21.39 5.91 10.41
N ARG A 556 21.23 4.98 11.37
CA ARG A 556 19.97 4.77 12.11
C ARG A 556 20.23 4.66 13.60
N PRO A 557 20.14 5.77 14.35
CA PRO A 557 20.34 5.76 15.79
C PRO A 557 19.23 5.02 16.53
N LEU A 558 19.59 4.27 17.59
CA LEU A 558 18.64 3.45 18.33
C LEU A 558 17.55 4.31 19.00
N GLY A 559 16.30 3.90 18.82
CA GLY A 559 15.12 4.52 19.43
C GLY A 559 14.84 5.95 18.96
N LYS A 560 15.46 6.39 17.85
CA LYS A 560 15.14 7.67 17.22
C LYS A 560 14.09 7.49 16.15
N ASN A 561 13.28 8.51 15.95
CA ASN A 561 12.22 8.57 14.96
C ASN A 561 12.68 9.03 13.56
N TRP A 562 13.98 9.02 13.30
CA TRP A 562 14.56 9.39 12.02
C TRP A 562 15.79 8.55 11.69
N ALA A 563 16.07 8.45 10.38
CA ALA A 563 17.29 7.85 9.85
C ALA A 563 17.69 8.57 8.56
N ILE A 564 18.95 8.47 8.16
CA ILE A 564 19.45 9.02 6.89
C ILE A 564 20.21 7.93 6.15
N GLY A 565 19.83 7.71 4.87
CA GLY A 565 20.48 6.77 3.97
C GLY A 565 21.03 7.47 2.73
N ILE A 566 22.09 6.92 2.17
CA ILE A 566 22.64 7.32 0.87
C ILE A 566 22.93 6.05 0.09
N ASP A 567 22.43 5.98 -1.14
CA ASP A 567 22.75 4.90 -2.07
C ASP A 567 23.39 5.43 -3.37
N GLY A 568 24.16 4.56 -4.01
CA GLY A 568 24.76 4.84 -5.32
C GLY A 568 24.91 3.55 -6.12
N ASN A 569 24.57 3.62 -7.40
CA ASN A 569 24.52 2.45 -8.27
C ASN A 569 25.10 2.78 -9.65
N TYR A 570 25.79 1.83 -10.26
CA TYR A 570 26.09 1.81 -11.68
C TYR A 570 25.37 0.65 -12.34
N VAL A 571 24.46 0.93 -13.27
CA VAL A 571 23.57 -0.09 -13.86
C VAL A 571 23.53 -0.01 -15.38
N LYS A 572 23.27 -1.17 -15.98
CA LYS A 572 22.97 -1.34 -17.40
C LYS A 572 21.66 -2.07 -17.57
N GLN A 573 20.90 -1.71 -18.59
CA GLN A 573 19.65 -2.38 -18.91
C GLN A 573 19.90 -3.75 -19.53
N ARG A 574 19.15 -4.73 -19.11
CA ARG A 574 19.19 -6.09 -19.63
C ARG A 574 18.55 -6.13 -21.02
N ASP A 575 19.07 -6.99 -21.88
CA ASP A 575 18.47 -7.26 -23.19
C ASP A 575 17.38 -8.34 -23.03
N PRO A 576 16.11 -8.04 -23.31
CA PRO A 576 15.02 -9.00 -23.14
C PRO A 576 15.13 -10.21 -24.06
N SER A 577 15.89 -10.12 -25.16
CA SER A 577 16.13 -11.25 -26.08
C SER A 577 17.09 -12.30 -25.52
N SER A 578 17.71 -12.04 -24.36
CA SER A 578 18.70 -12.93 -23.77
C SER A 578 18.56 -12.98 -22.24
N THR A 579 18.57 -14.19 -21.67
CA THR A 579 18.46 -14.39 -20.21
C THR A 579 19.49 -13.61 -19.41
N PHE A 580 20.71 -13.45 -19.92
CA PHE A 580 21.83 -12.79 -19.24
C PHE A 580 22.47 -11.66 -20.06
N GLY A 581 21.89 -11.29 -21.22
CA GLY A 581 22.37 -10.21 -22.06
C GLY A 581 22.17 -8.83 -21.47
N LEU A 582 23.01 -7.88 -21.90
CA LEU A 582 22.89 -6.45 -21.60
C LEU A 582 22.95 -5.68 -22.91
N TYR A 583 22.14 -4.64 -23.04
CA TYR A 583 22.21 -3.77 -24.21
C TYR A 583 23.60 -3.16 -24.38
N GLN A 584 24.15 -3.29 -25.60
CA GLN A 584 25.46 -2.75 -25.99
C GLN A 584 25.33 -1.42 -26.75
N GLN A 585 24.19 -1.20 -27.39
CA GLN A 585 23.91 0.01 -28.17
C GLN A 585 22.69 0.72 -27.57
N GLU A 586 22.81 2.03 -27.41
CA GLU A 586 21.74 2.84 -26.84
C GLU A 586 20.54 2.96 -27.77
N ARG A 587 20.77 3.05 -29.09
CA ARG A 587 19.70 3.18 -30.07
C ARG A 587 19.26 1.82 -30.59
N GLN A 588 17.99 1.54 -30.42
CA GLN A 588 17.32 0.31 -30.84
C GLN A 588 16.28 0.64 -31.91
N TYR A 589 15.90 -0.36 -32.72
CA TYR A 589 14.87 -0.23 -33.75
C TYR A 589 13.68 -1.12 -33.41
N ASP A 590 12.48 -0.50 -33.44
CA ASP A 590 11.23 -1.22 -33.29
C ASP A 590 10.60 -1.50 -34.66
N PRO A 591 10.53 -2.77 -35.10
CA PRO A 591 9.96 -3.12 -36.39
C PRO A 591 8.44 -2.90 -36.47
N GLN A 592 7.72 -2.89 -35.34
CA GLN A 592 6.26 -2.67 -35.33
C GLN A 592 5.91 -1.22 -35.65
N THR A 593 6.57 -0.28 -34.99
CA THR A 593 6.32 1.15 -35.19
C THR A 593 7.19 1.77 -36.30
N GLY A 594 8.23 1.04 -36.77
CA GLY A 594 9.22 1.57 -37.71
C GLY A 594 10.10 2.69 -37.12
N ARG A 595 10.14 2.83 -35.81
CA ARG A 595 10.81 3.93 -35.10
C ARG A 595 12.04 3.44 -34.32
N TYR A 596 12.94 4.37 -34.06
CA TYR A 596 14.05 4.15 -33.14
C TYR A 596 13.67 4.60 -31.74
N TYR A 597 14.16 3.88 -30.76
CA TYR A 597 14.06 4.23 -29.35
C TYR A 597 15.40 4.08 -28.65
N ARG A 598 15.52 4.64 -27.45
CA ARG A 598 16.76 4.63 -26.68
C ARG A 598 16.62 3.77 -25.43
N VAL A 599 17.69 3.04 -25.08
CA VAL A 599 17.78 2.19 -23.89
C VAL A 599 19.00 2.59 -23.05
N GLN A 600 19.08 2.10 -21.82
CA GLN A 600 20.14 2.44 -20.89
C GLN A 600 21.32 1.48 -21.04
N THR A 601 22.42 1.92 -21.64
CA THR A 601 23.65 1.13 -21.81
C THR A 601 24.68 1.29 -20.70
N GLY A 602 24.40 2.19 -19.74
CA GLY A 602 25.23 2.42 -18.55
C GLY A 602 24.91 3.76 -17.94
N THR A 603 24.48 3.79 -16.69
CA THR A 603 24.22 5.03 -15.96
C THR A 603 24.55 4.89 -14.49
N VAL A 604 24.85 6.03 -13.87
CA VAL A 604 24.98 6.16 -12.41
C VAL A 604 23.68 6.73 -11.85
N THR A 605 23.09 6.03 -10.90
CA THR A 605 21.93 6.51 -10.10
C THR A 605 22.31 6.59 -8.64
N GLY A 606 21.57 7.34 -7.85
CA GLY A 606 21.78 7.36 -6.40
C GLY A 606 20.96 8.45 -5.74
N HIS A 607 20.59 8.19 -4.49
CA HIS A 607 19.71 9.05 -3.72
C HIS A 607 20.21 9.24 -2.30
N ALA A 608 19.99 10.44 -1.76
CA ALA A 608 20.04 10.70 -0.33
C ALA A 608 18.60 10.68 0.19
N THR A 609 18.32 9.85 1.20
CA THR A 609 16.98 9.65 1.75
C THR A 609 16.94 9.96 3.24
N LEU A 610 16.05 10.87 3.64
CA LEU A 610 15.67 11.11 5.01
C LEU A 610 14.40 10.29 5.32
N TYR A 611 14.47 9.42 6.30
CA TYR A 611 13.34 8.69 6.88
C TYR A 611 12.90 9.39 8.15
N TRP A 612 11.64 9.72 8.30
CA TRP A 612 11.15 10.48 9.44
C TRP A 612 9.76 10.02 9.88
N GLN A 613 9.62 9.69 11.17
CA GLN A 613 8.37 9.35 11.83
C GLN A 613 7.97 10.53 12.74
N PRO A 614 7.06 11.42 12.31
CA PRO A 614 6.63 12.54 13.16
C PRO A 614 5.92 12.01 14.42
N GLN A 615 6.32 12.51 15.59
CA GLN A 615 5.77 12.12 16.90
C GLN A 615 5.16 13.31 17.65
N PHE A 616 5.23 14.51 17.08
CA PHE A 616 4.82 15.73 17.76
C PHE A 616 3.38 16.18 17.42
N TRP A 617 2.76 15.57 16.42
CA TRP A 617 1.38 15.83 16.03
C TRP A 617 0.56 14.55 16.09
N SER A 618 -0.44 14.52 16.98
CA SER A 618 -1.42 13.42 17.03
C SER A 618 -2.17 13.22 15.71
N LEU A 619 -2.23 14.27 14.87
CA LEU A 619 -2.82 14.20 13.53
C LEU A 619 -2.07 13.26 12.58
N LEU A 620 -0.77 13.04 12.78
CA LEU A 620 0.09 12.21 11.94
C LEU A 620 0.63 10.99 12.68
N ASP A 621 -0.11 10.49 13.65
CA ASP A 621 0.29 9.31 14.39
C ASP A 621 0.48 8.10 13.47
N ASN A 622 1.52 7.33 13.77
CA ASN A 622 1.83 6.11 13.03
C ASN A 622 2.11 6.33 11.54
N THR A 623 2.79 7.44 11.21
CA THR A 623 3.21 7.74 9.84
C THR A 623 4.72 7.65 9.66
N LEU A 624 5.13 7.36 8.43
CA LEU A 624 6.50 7.42 7.97
C LEU A 624 6.56 8.29 6.73
N LEU A 625 7.43 9.29 6.75
CA LEU A 625 7.78 10.14 5.61
C LEU A 625 9.18 9.77 5.14
N LYS A 626 9.35 9.57 3.83
CA LYS A 626 10.65 9.40 3.19
C LYS A 626 10.84 10.53 2.17
N PHE A 627 11.91 11.27 2.32
CA PHE A 627 12.31 12.33 1.39
C PHE A 627 13.60 11.90 0.70
N SER A 628 13.51 11.53 -0.57
CA SER A 628 14.65 11.10 -1.37
C SER A 628 14.96 12.13 -2.43
N ALA A 629 16.22 12.52 -2.55
CA ALA A 629 16.69 13.42 -3.61
C ALA A 629 17.90 12.79 -4.30
N GLY A 630 17.92 12.83 -5.64
CA GLY A 630 19.02 12.22 -6.38
C GLY A 630 18.79 12.11 -7.88
N ARG A 631 19.54 11.19 -8.50
CA ARG A 631 19.52 10.91 -9.94
C ARG A 631 18.85 9.58 -10.23
N TYR A 632 17.91 9.61 -11.16
CA TYR A 632 17.04 8.50 -11.54
C TYR A 632 17.60 7.72 -12.75
N LEU A 633 16.89 6.67 -13.20
CA LEU A 633 17.36 5.76 -14.24
C LEU A 633 17.45 6.39 -15.63
N THR A 634 16.64 7.37 -15.96
CA THR A 634 16.70 8.12 -17.22
C THR A 634 17.74 9.26 -17.19
N GLU A 635 18.53 9.35 -16.10
CA GLU A 635 19.55 10.35 -15.85
C GLU A 635 19.00 11.70 -15.39
N ASP A 636 17.70 11.81 -15.24
CA ASP A 636 17.00 12.95 -14.68
C ASP A 636 17.29 13.12 -13.18
N VAL A 637 17.19 14.33 -12.68
CA VAL A 637 17.49 14.70 -11.29
C VAL A 637 16.25 15.30 -10.64
N GLY A 638 15.97 14.88 -9.41
CA GLY A 638 14.78 15.36 -8.73
C GLY A 638 14.63 14.83 -7.31
N PHE A 639 13.39 14.80 -6.85
CA PHE A 639 13.06 14.31 -5.52
C PHE A 639 11.80 13.43 -5.52
N THR A 640 11.75 12.51 -4.58
CA THR A 640 10.59 11.68 -4.27
C THR A 640 10.16 11.93 -2.83
N ILE A 641 8.87 12.12 -2.62
CA ILE A 641 8.23 12.10 -1.31
C ILE A 641 7.38 10.84 -1.24
N ASP A 642 7.61 10.01 -0.22
CA ASP A 642 6.80 8.84 0.09
C ASP A 642 6.18 9.05 1.49
N PHE A 643 4.89 8.94 1.56
CA PHE A 643 4.10 9.03 2.78
C PHE A 643 3.40 7.71 3.03
N SER A 644 3.50 7.18 4.24
CA SER A 644 2.79 5.97 4.63
C SER A 644 2.23 6.05 6.05
N LYS A 645 1.06 5.44 6.24
CA LYS A 645 0.36 5.27 7.51
C LYS A 645 0.31 3.80 7.87
N GLN A 646 0.68 3.47 9.09
CA GLN A 646 0.49 2.14 9.67
C GLN A 646 -0.74 2.13 10.56
N PHE A 647 -1.66 1.19 10.29
CA PHE A 647 -2.84 0.93 11.11
C PHE A 647 -2.53 0.02 12.29
N ALA A 648 -3.45 -0.08 13.26
CA ALA A 648 -3.28 -0.89 14.47
C ALA A 648 -3.02 -2.37 14.18
N SER A 649 -3.63 -2.93 13.14
CA SER A 649 -3.38 -4.31 12.65
C SER A 649 -1.96 -4.53 12.12
N GLY A 650 -1.22 -3.46 11.85
CA GLY A 650 0.06 -3.48 11.16
C GLY A 650 -0.03 -3.37 9.63
N VAL A 651 -1.22 -3.26 9.04
CA VAL A 651 -1.39 -2.90 7.63
C VAL A 651 -0.85 -1.50 7.41
N ILE A 652 -0.13 -1.29 6.31
CA ILE A 652 0.41 0.01 5.91
C ILE A 652 -0.23 0.41 4.58
N ALA A 653 -0.74 1.63 4.50
CA ALA A 653 -1.12 2.27 3.25
C ALA A 653 -0.20 3.44 2.99
N GLY A 654 0.27 3.58 1.75
CA GLY A 654 1.19 4.65 1.38
C GLY A 654 1.00 5.14 -0.04
N ALA A 655 1.52 6.33 -0.29
CA ALA A 655 1.55 6.96 -1.60
C ALA A 655 2.88 7.70 -1.78
N PHE A 656 3.35 7.75 -3.01
CA PHE A 656 4.55 8.51 -3.35
C PHE A 656 4.33 9.41 -4.56
N ALA A 657 5.11 10.48 -4.63
CA ALA A 657 5.19 11.37 -5.78
C ALA A 657 6.65 11.71 -6.06
N THR A 658 7.04 11.64 -7.33
CA THR A 658 8.39 11.95 -7.81
C THR A 658 8.34 13.07 -8.84
N LYS A 659 9.06 14.15 -8.58
CA LYS A 659 9.23 15.27 -9.50
C LYS A 659 10.70 15.42 -9.87
N THR A 660 10.96 15.52 -11.17
CA THR A 660 12.32 15.72 -11.71
C THR A 660 12.42 16.99 -12.54
N ASP A 661 13.58 17.27 -13.08
CA ASP A 661 13.88 18.37 -13.97
C ASP A 661 13.30 18.23 -15.39
N LEU A 662 12.70 17.06 -15.71
CA LEU A 662 12.01 16.85 -16.97
C LEU A 662 10.78 17.77 -17.12
N SER A 663 10.59 18.32 -18.32
CA SER A 663 9.36 19.02 -18.69
C SER A 663 8.17 18.06 -18.77
N ALA A 664 6.95 18.59 -18.74
CA ALA A 664 5.75 17.78 -18.88
C ALA A 664 5.65 17.09 -20.26
N GLU A 665 6.22 17.68 -21.30
CA GLU A 665 6.29 17.13 -22.64
C GLU A 665 7.27 15.95 -22.73
N GLU A 666 8.44 16.08 -22.11
CA GLU A 666 9.42 15.00 -22.01
C GLU A 666 8.94 13.86 -21.11
N PHE A 667 8.26 14.18 -20.03
CA PHE A 667 7.72 13.20 -19.10
C PHE A 667 6.59 12.34 -19.73
N GLY A 668 5.84 12.92 -20.68
CA GLY A 668 4.84 12.24 -21.53
C GLY A 668 3.41 12.35 -21.04
N GLU A 669 3.11 12.19 -19.78
CA GLU A 669 1.79 12.39 -19.16
C GLU A 669 1.92 13.01 -17.77
N GLY A 670 1.48 14.25 -17.62
CA GLY A 670 1.64 15.01 -16.39
C GLY A 670 3.07 15.47 -16.19
N SER A 671 3.33 16.05 -15.03
CA SER A 671 4.64 16.64 -14.70
C SER A 671 5.38 15.89 -13.59
N PHE A 672 4.85 14.76 -13.11
CA PHE A 672 5.43 13.97 -12.02
C PHE A 672 4.94 12.53 -12.02
N SER A 673 5.77 11.60 -11.54
CA SER A 673 5.38 10.20 -11.31
C SER A 673 4.69 10.08 -9.95
N LYS A 674 3.73 9.17 -9.85
CA LYS A 674 2.98 8.94 -8.62
C LYS A 674 2.55 7.48 -8.53
N GLY A 675 2.29 7.02 -7.31
CA GLY A 675 1.77 5.70 -7.06
C GLY A 675 1.29 5.56 -5.62
N PHE A 676 0.57 4.51 -5.35
CA PHE A 676 0.12 4.14 -4.02
C PHE A 676 0.29 2.64 -3.80
N TYR A 677 0.37 2.25 -2.54
CA TYR A 677 0.60 0.86 -2.17
C TYR A 677 -0.06 0.52 -0.85
N ILE A 678 -0.33 -0.77 -0.69
CA ILE A 678 -0.76 -1.38 0.57
C ILE A 678 0.23 -2.50 0.90
N SER A 679 0.69 -2.52 2.14
CA SER A 679 1.56 -3.56 2.68
C SER A 679 0.84 -4.28 3.81
N ILE A 680 0.58 -5.56 3.63
CA ILE A 680 -0.21 -6.37 4.56
C ILE A 680 0.72 -7.37 5.24
N PRO A 681 0.75 -7.43 6.59
CA PRO A 681 1.47 -8.48 7.30
C PRO A 681 0.96 -9.87 6.89
N LEU A 682 1.88 -10.77 6.56
CA LEU A 682 1.52 -12.12 6.09
C LEU A 682 0.78 -12.92 7.16
N ASP A 683 1.03 -12.65 8.43
CA ASP A 683 0.38 -13.29 9.57
C ASP A 683 -1.10 -12.90 9.75
N LEU A 684 -1.59 -11.85 9.07
CA LEU A 684 -3.02 -11.55 8.96
C LEU A 684 -3.72 -12.39 7.87
N MET A 685 -2.96 -12.94 6.94
CA MET A 685 -3.47 -13.70 5.79
C MET A 685 -3.27 -15.21 5.95
N THR A 686 -2.46 -15.63 6.92
CA THR A 686 -2.10 -17.03 7.16
C THR A 686 -2.38 -17.42 8.60
N ILE A 687 -2.44 -18.72 8.83
CA ILE A 687 -2.65 -19.29 10.17
C ILE A 687 -1.34 -19.41 10.98
N ARG A 688 -0.24 -18.86 10.50
CA ARG A 688 1.07 -18.92 11.19
C ARG A 688 1.58 -17.52 11.41
N PRO A 689 2.13 -17.22 12.60
CA PRO A 689 2.80 -15.95 12.83
C PRO A 689 4.01 -15.79 11.91
N SER A 690 4.22 -14.59 11.40
CA SER A 690 5.31 -14.23 10.48
C SER A 690 5.62 -12.74 10.58
N THR A 691 6.88 -12.37 10.40
CA THR A 691 7.28 -10.96 10.25
C THR A 691 7.26 -10.49 8.79
N GLU A 692 7.01 -11.40 7.84
CA GLU A 692 6.94 -11.09 6.41
C GLU A 692 5.69 -10.31 6.03
N ARG A 693 5.73 -9.66 4.87
CA ARG A 693 4.66 -8.79 4.35
C ARG A 693 4.40 -9.05 2.88
N VAL A 694 3.14 -8.88 2.48
CA VAL A 694 2.72 -8.83 1.09
C VAL A 694 2.56 -7.37 0.69
N ASN A 695 3.23 -6.96 -0.38
CA ASN A 695 3.16 -5.59 -0.91
C ASN A 695 2.39 -5.60 -2.23
N ILE A 696 1.36 -4.77 -2.31
CA ILE A 696 0.56 -4.54 -3.51
C ILE A 696 0.69 -3.06 -3.86
N SER A 697 1.17 -2.77 -5.06
CA SER A 697 1.36 -1.40 -5.53
C SER A 697 0.58 -1.14 -6.82
N TRP A 698 0.10 0.08 -6.95
CA TRP A 698 -0.59 0.58 -8.14
C TRP A 698 0.13 1.82 -8.66
N LEU A 699 0.56 1.70 -9.91
CA LEU A 699 1.16 2.80 -10.66
C LEU A 699 0.13 3.21 -11.73
N PRO A 700 -0.53 4.36 -11.59
CA PRO A 700 -1.60 4.80 -12.51
C PRO A 700 -1.16 4.89 -13.97
N LEU A 701 0.13 5.16 -14.20
CA LEU A 701 0.79 5.12 -15.49
C LEU A 701 2.26 4.84 -15.29
N GLN A 702 2.75 3.83 -15.98
CA GLN A 702 4.17 3.54 -15.98
C GLN A 702 4.87 4.42 -17.02
N ARG A 703 5.72 5.33 -16.56
CA ARG A 703 6.54 6.23 -17.39
C ARG A 703 8.01 6.00 -17.12
N ASP A 704 8.86 6.60 -17.93
CA ASP A 704 10.31 6.41 -17.83
C ASP A 704 10.96 7.46 -16.90
N GLY A 705 10.48 8.69 -16.86
CA GLY A 705 10.99 9.72 -15.96
C GLY A 705 10.72 9.46 -14.48
N GLY A 706 11.64 9.85 -13.61
CA GLY A 706 11.52 9.73 -12.16
C GLY A 706 11.55 8.29 -11.63
N GLN A 707 12.12 7.35 -12.37
CA GLN A 707 12.13 5.93 -12.01
C GLN A 707 13.39 5.56 -11.22
N MET A 708 13.19 5.01 -10.03
CA MET A 708 14.27 4.47 -9.20
C MET A 708 14.62 3.04 -9.60
N LEU A 709 15.88 2.65 -9.32
CA LEU A 709 16.29 1.25 -9.36
C LEU A 709 15.58 0.45 -8.28
N GLY A 710 14.98 -0.70 -8.64
CA GLY A 710 14.46 -1.67 -7.69
C GLY A 710 15.63 -2.36 -6.98
N ARG A 711 15.71 -2.26 -5.65
CA ARG A 711 16.73 -2.92 -4.84
C ARG A 711 16.10 -4.08 -4.08
N GLN A 712 16.76 -5.24 -4.12
CA GLN A 712 16.30 -6.45 -3.42
C GLN A 712 16.27 -6.24 -1.90
N TYR A 713 17.24 -5.52 -1.37
CA TYR A 713 17.35 -5.20 0.05
C TYR A 713 17.53 -3.71 0.25
N THR A 714 16.86 -3.14 1.26
CA THR A 714 17.07 -1.79 1.74
C THR A 714 17.52 -1.84 3.19
N LEU A 715 18.55 -1.09 3.55
CA LEU A 715 19.06 -1.09 4.92
C LEU A 715 18.02 -0.56 5.93
N PHE A 716 17.12 0.31 5.49
CA PHE A 716 16.06 0.80 6.37
C PHE A 716 15.14 -0.33 6.84
N ASP A 717 14.69 -1.20 5.94
CA ASP A 717 13.80 -2.31 6.27
C ASP A 717 14.54 -3.39 7.08
N MET A 718 15.80 -3.67 6.71
CA MET A 718 16.63 -4.67 7.41
C MET A 718 17.00 -4.27 8.83
N THR A 719 17.04 -2.99 9.14
CA THR A 719 17.40 -2.45 10.45
C THR A 719 16.19 -2.04 11.29
N ASP A 720 15.01 -2.56 10.98
CA ASP A 720 13.74 -2.13 11.60
C ASP A 720 13.72 -2.29 13.13
N ALA A 721 14.38 -3.31 13.67
CA ALA A 721 14.50 -3.51 15.13
C ALA A 721 15.10 -2.30 15.89
N ARG A 722 15.83 -1.41 15.22
CA ARG A 722 16.42 -0.18 15.81
C ARG A 722 15.38 0.85 16.24
N SER A 723 14.34 1.03 15.44
CA SER A 723 13.14 1.82 15.73
C SER A 723 12.01 1.21 14.92
N PRO A 724 11.27 0.26 15.48
CA PRO A 724 10.35 -0.57 14.73
C PRO A 724 9.26 0.25 14.06
N TRP A 725 9.16 0.06 12.76
CA TRP A 725 8.07 0.58 11.94
C TRP A 725 7.11 -0.53 11.54
N PHE A 726 7.64 -1.59 10.91
CA PHE A 726 6.83 -2.69 10.42
C PHE A 726 6.38 -3.68 11.50
N THR A 727 7.09 -3.71 12.63
CA THR A 727 6.95 -4.74 13.66
C THR A 727 6.19 -4.27 14.90
N ARG A 728 5.30 -3.28 14.73
CA ARG A 728 4.48 -2.80 15.84
C ARG A 728 3.67 -3.93 16.45
N PRO A 729 3.58 -3.97 17.79
CA PRO A 729 2.73 -4.93 18.46
C PRO A 729 1.29 -4.72 18.01
N ILE A 730 0.60 -5.80 17.71
CA ILE A 730 -0.84 -5.82 17.70
C ILE A 730 -1.23 -5.62 19.16
N ASP A 731 -2.16 -4.70 19.40
CA ASP A 731 -2.68 -4.47 20.75
C ASP A 731 -3.02 -5.83 21.37
N PRO A 732 -2.36 -6.23 22.47
CA PRO A 732 -2.41 -7.61 22.89
C PRO A 732 -3.84 -8.00 23.18
N LEU A 733 -4.25 -9.17 22.72
CA LEU A 733 -5.48 -9.86 23.11
C LEU A 733 -5.53 -10.13 24.63
N SER A 734 -4.61 -9.58 25.40
CA SER A 734 -4.55 -9.60 26.84
C SER A 734 -5.24 -8.39 27.43
N LYS A 735 -6.52 -8.28 27.25
CA LYS A 735 -7.38 -7.63 28.22
C LYS A 735 -8.32 -8.63 28.80
#